data_102f442e8c18a3bc5c4746b3ef1eb0cd
#
_entry.id   102f442e8c18a3bc5c4746b3ef1eb0cd
#
_cell.length_a   1.000
_cell.length_b   1.000
_cell.length_c   1.000
_cell.angle_alpha   90.00
_cell.angle_beta   90.00
_cell.angle_gamma   90.00
#
_symmetry.space_group_name_H-M   'P 1'
#
loop_
_entity.id
_entity.type
_entity.pdbx_description
1 polymer ?
#
loop_
_entity_poly.entity_id
_entity_poly.type
_entity_poly.pdbx_seq_one_letter_code
_entity_poly.pdbx_strand_id
1 'polypeptide(L)'
;MKNNFESKFIQNLIYSNYGLRVKAEQIEGELDDNFKLNCDGKSYFFKVYPANSDLEFVTFQSNLLNHLKTFDKTPKNILTNKKKPFASFIDNKNAVRYFRMNEWIDGRLWSSINPIDSILREKLGYESARLVKELKQIKCNYSRINFSWDLANFLWVENHYKKVNLKKGHCQVIKSLIDNFKNKKKEYKKLRKSLIHNDLNDNNIILSKCLKKPEVIGFIDFGDCVKSQLINELAITCTYGILNSFNPLASACDIIRGFNSKIPLFESEIDFLYDLILMRISISIIKSALNKKINPTNSYLQVSKDDMVLLFEKWNSINKNLAIHFFRNACNFSPNHNAKEFKKLISQNKSSIETLFKKEDIKKLKNLDLSVSSKWLSNDLINDVQSFETKINKYPDITFFGGYLETRAVYNSSDYERLTDTGFENRTTHLGIDFWVKDNTPVHSIEDGHIKIITNDTTSKGYGGLIIIEHSIGKIIYYSLYGHLSDQKKSVLKVGSFVKKGEKIGEIGAISENGGWSPHLHFQLMLTLLDYQNDFPGVCMEYEKDIWSSICPDPVHILNIKKTHNSKFDKTKLKNSRKKYLPNNLKLSYNEPIYIVRGFNQFLYSSNGKKYLDTVNNIAHVGHQNLKVTEAAAEQIGILNTNTRYLHDEIISLSKNLISKFPKKLSKVYLVNSGSEANELAMRMSTLFRNSENYIVMQGGYHGNTNKTIEISNYKYDSKGGNGKAKNIFEIPMPDEFRGKHRGKGAGKKYFEEFEKLILKAKKANEKISAMIFEPIISCGGQIEMPYNFIKMCKKVLEKHNILLIADEVQTGFGRVGEKYWGFELHNVIPDIVTLGKPMGNGHPIGAVVCTDEISKKFDNGLEFFSSFGGNPVSCRIANEVINEIDRQKLQSNALKTGLFLKDGLKNLSKKYPIIGNIRGKGLFIGVELVDKDLNPETEKTNYLVNRMKELGVLMSNDGLDKNVIKIKPPLIFSVEDSKKLLILLEKVFKENFMKSI
;
A
#
# COMPACT_ATOMS: atom_id res chain seq x y z
N MET A 1 -43.46 22.21 1.86
CA MET A 1 -43.07 23.10 0.76
C MET A 1 -42.06 24.09 1.32
N LYS A 2 -40.83 24.11 0.80
CA LYS A 2 -39.84 25.15 1.15
C LYS A 2 -40.38 26.51 0.68
N ASN A 3 -40.43 27.48 1.57
CA ASN A 3 -40.65 28.86 1.16
C ASN A 3 -39.30 29.41 0.70
N ASN A 4 -39.16 29.69 -0.60
CA ASN A 4 -37.97 30.39 -1.08
C ASN A 4 -38.05 31.85 -0.61
N PHE A 5 -37.38 32.17 0.48
CA PHE A 5 -37.23 33.58 0.89
C PHE A 5 -36.27 34.28 -0.10
N GLU A 6 -36.73 35.44 -0.63
CA GLU A 6 -35.88 36.28 -1.48
C GLU A 6 -34.62 36.75 -0.71
N SER A 7 -33.50 36.74 -1.37
CA SER A 7 -32.21 37.19 -0.79
C SER A 7 -32.32 38.58 -0.19
N LYS A 8 -33.07 39.50 -0.81
CA LYS A 8 -33.31 40.84 -0.33
C LYS A 8 -34.11 40.92 0.99
N PHE A 9 -35.08 40.01 1.17
CA PHE A 9 -35.83 39.90 2.44
C PHE A 9 -34.89 39.45 3.57
N ILE A 10 -34.02 38.41 3.33
CA ILE A 10 -33.06 37.92 4.30
C ILE A 10 -32.04 39.00 4.65
N GLN A 11 -31.54 39.76 3.67
CA GLN A 11 -30.62 40.87 3.93
C GLN A 11 -31.23 41.95 4.83
N ASN A 12 -32.47 42.32 4.60
CA ASN A 12 -33.19 43.28 5.43
C ASN A 12 -33.47 42.77 6.83
N LEU A 13 -33.83 41.48 6.96
CA LEU A 13 -34.04 40.83 8.26
C LEU A 13 -32.75 40.81 9.11
N ILE A 14 -31.61 40.58 8.45
CA ILE A 14 -30.30 40.58 9.12
C ILE A 14 -29.88 42.00 9.50
N TYR A 15 -30.07 42.97 8.61
CA TYR A 15 -29.74 44.35 8.93
C TYR A 15 -30.52 44.85 10.15
N SER A 16 -31.84 44.61 10.20
CA SER A 16 -32.69 45.06 11.31
C SER A 16 -32.40 44.37 12.63
N ASN A 17 -31.92 43.12 12.63
CA ASN A 17 -31.71 42.34 13.85
C ASN A 17 -30.26 42.25 14.31
N TYR A 18 -29.29 42.39 13.40
CA TYR A 18 -27.86 42.25 13.69
C TYR A 18 -27.01 43.44 13.28
N GLY A 19 -27.57 44.43 12.55
CA GLY A 19 -26.89 45.63 12.08
C GLY A 19 -25.86 45.36 10.97
N LEU A 20 -25.89 44.19 10.36
CA LEU A 20 -24.92 43.77 9.33
C LEU A 20 -25.49 43.91 7.90
N ARG A 21 -24.69 44.50 7.00
CA ARG A 21 -24.97 44.48 5.57
C ARG A 21 -24.29 43.31 4.93
N VAL A 22 -25.08 42.34 4.45
CA VAL A 22 -24.59 41.02 3.98
C VAL A 22 -25.01 40.73 2.54
N LYS A 23 -24.22 39.90 1.85
CA LYS A 23 -24.66 39.16 0.69
C LYS A 23 -25.14 37.80 1.17
N ALA A 24 -26.40 37.42 0.89
CA ALA A 24 -27.01 36.18 1.32
C ALA A 24 -27.09 35.18 0.17
N GLU A 25 -26.56 33.98 0.38
CA GLU A 25 -26.61 32.86 -0.56
C GLU A 25 -27.32 31.69 0.10
N GLN A 26 -28.41 31.17 -0.53
CA GLN A 26 -29.15 30.04 0.02
C GLN A 26 -28.34 28.77 -0.06
N ILE A 27 -28.39 27.96 1.02
CA ILE A 27 -27.74 26.64 1.12
C ILE A 27 -28.82 25.58 1.22
N GLU A 28 -28.60 24.42 0.62
CA GLU A 28 -29.52 23.28 0.72
C GLU A 28 -29.62 22.79 2.18
N GLY A 29 -30.83 22.42 2.60
CA GLY A 29 -31.16 21.90 3.91
C GLY A 29 -32.36 20.96 3.83
N GLU A 30 -32.55 20.06 4.83
CA GLU A 30 -33.67 19.10 4.82
C GLU A 30 -35.01 19.76 5.18
N LEU A 31 -35.09 20.47 6.27
CA LEU A 31 -36.31 21.08 6.81
C LEU A 31 -36.22 22.62 6.94
N ASP A 32 -35.05 23.13 7.28
CA ASP A 32 -34.80 24.54 7.54
C ASP A 32 -34.39 25.28 6.26
N ASP A 33 -34.66 26.61 6.23
CA ASP A 33 -34.13 27.50 5.20
C ASP A 33 -32.77 28.06 5.69
N ASN A 34 -31.68 27.63 5.05
CA ASN A 34 -30.32 27.95 5.46
C ASN A 34 -29.65 28.91 4.48
N PHE A 35 -28.85 29.85 4.99
CA PHE A 35 -28.11 30.82 4.18
C PHE A 35 -26.67 30.98 4.65
N LYS A 36 -25.76 31.11 3.69
CA LYS A 36 -24.41 31.63 3.92
C LYS A 36 -24.45 33.14 3.73
N LEU A 37 -23.93 33.89 4.69
CA LEU A 37 -23.88 35.33 4.65
C LEU A 37 -22.43 35.77 4.56
N ASN A 38 -22.12 36.67 3.65
CA ASN A 38 -20.79 37.26 3.50
C ASN A 38 -20.83 38.75 3.82
N CYS A 39 -20.00 39.23 4.74
CA CYS A 39 -19.88 40.61 5.18
C CYS A 39 -18.43 40.95 5.52
N ASP A 40 -17.80 41.90 4.81
CA ASP A 40 -16.46 42.42 5.09
C ASP A 40 -15.38 41.35 5.36
N GLY A 41 -15.31 40.35 4.48
CA GLY A 41 -14.35 39.24 4.59
C GLY A 41 -14.69 38.16 5.64
N LYS A 42 -15.78 38.35 6.39
CA LYS A 42 -16.31 37.35 7.32
C LYS A 42 -17.55 36.65 6.75
N SER A 43 -17.69 35.37 7.08
CA SER A 43 -18.89 34.61 6.71
C SER A 43 -19.64 34.16 7.95
N TYR A 44 -20.96 34.04 7.81
CA TYR A 44 -21.84 33.59 8.87
C TYR A 44 -22.84 32.55 8.30
N PHE A 45 -23.36 31.71 9.18
CA PHE A 45 -24.44 30.77 8.89
C PHE A 45 -25.74 31.34 9.48
N PHE A 46 -26.78 31.46 8.66
CA PHE A 46 -28.07 31.93 9.07
C PHE A 46 -29.11 30.85 8.83
N LYS A 47 -29.87 30.51 9.88
CA LYS A 47 -30.89 29.47 9.89
C LYS A 47 -32.24 30.07 10.18
N VAL A 48 -33.22 29.80 9.32
CA VAL A 48 -34.64 30.08 9.53
C VAL A 48 -35.37 28.74 9.73
N TYR A 49 -35.97 28.59 10.89
CA TYR A 49 -36.70 27.39 11.27
C TYR A 49 -37.99 27.22 10.50
N PRO A 50 -38.57 26.01 10.38
CA PRO A 50 -39.90 25.76 9.78
C PRO A 50 -40.99 26.59 10.46
N ALA A 51 -42.14 26.78 9.75
CA ALA A 51 -43.27 27.48 10.32
C ALA A 51 -43.76 26.79 11.60
N ASN A 52 -44.09 27.59 12.62
CA ASN A 52 -44.62 27.13 13.88
C ASN A 52 -43.74 26.09 14.62
N SER A 53 -42.40 26.23 14.47
CA SER A 53 -41.48 25.42 15.23
C SER A 53 -41.67 25.58 16.71
N ASP A 54 -41.46 24.50 17.47
CA ASP A 54 -41.57 24.51 18.93
C ASP A 54 -40.53 25.47 19.54
N LEU A 55 -41.02 26.44 20.32
CA LEU A 55 -40.19 27.43 20.98
C LEU A 55 -39.25 26.79 21.99
N GLU A 56 -39.67 25.74 22.69
CA GLU A 56 -38.78 25.01 23.62
C GLU A 56 -37.59 24.39 22.86
N PHE A 57 -37.84 23.86 21.70
CA PHE A 57 -36.78 23.31 20.84
C PHE A 57 -35.77 24.36 20.36
N VAL A 58 -36.28 25.53 19.89
CA VAL A 58 -35.42 26.62 19.44
C VAL A 58 -34.60 27.18 20.60
N THR A 59 -35.23 27.31 21.75
CA THR A 59 -34.58 27.76 23.02
C THR A 59 -33.51 26.78 23.47
N PHE A 60 -33.81 25.48 23.42
CA PHE A 60 -32.85 24.42 23.75
C PHE A 60 -31.62 24.48 22.85
N GLN A 61 -31.77 24.55 21.54
CA GLN A 61 -30.66 24.61 20.61
C GLN A 61 -29.79 25.86 20.81
N SER A 62 -30.42 27.01 21.10
CA SER A 62 -29.73 28.26 21.30
C SER A 62 -28.93 28.26 22.61
N ASN A 63 -29.49 27.71 23.68
CA ASN A 63 -28.81 27.54 24.96
C ASN A 63 -27.62 26.55 24.85
N LEU A 64 -27.79 25.47 24.08
CA LEU A 64 -26.76 24.50 23.82
C LEU A 64 -25.54 25.15 23.17
N LEU A 65 -25.74 25.92 22.09
CA LEU A 65 -24.65 26.62 21.41
C LEU A 65 -24.01 27.70 22.29
N ASN A 66 -24.78 28.39 23.14
CA ASN A 66 -24.22 29.33 24.11
C ASN A 66 -23.36 28.65 25.17
N HIS A 67 -23.71 27.45 25.60
CA HIS A 67 -22.88 26.66 26.52
C HIS A 67 -21.57 26.22 25.81
N LEU A 68 -21.66 25.81 24.57
CA LEU A 68 -20.50 25.38 23.78
C LEU A 68 -19.61 26.51 23.25
N LYS A 69 -19.90 27.79 23.62
CA LYS A 69 -19.12 28.96 23.13
C LYS A 69 -17.61 28.89 23.42
N THR A 70 -17.23 28.19 24.49
CA THR A 70 -15.84 27.97 24.91
C THR A 70 -15.19 26.75 24.26
N PHE A 71 -15.98 25.88 23.65
CA PHE A 71 -15.46 24.74 22.93
C PHE A 71 -15.00 25.16 21.52
N ASP A 72 -13.74 24.98 21.23
CA ASP A 72 -13.07 25.48 20.03
C ASP A 72 -13.53 24.85 18.71
N LYS A 73 -14.36 23.78 18.75
CA LYS A 73 -14.83 22.99 17.60
C LYS A 73 -16.32 23.19 17.30
N THR A 74 -16.94 24.26 17.73
CA THR A 74 -18.35 24.55 17.46
C THR A 74 -18.55 25.98 16.96
N PRO A 75 -19.54 26.23 16.08
CA PRO A 75 -19.83 27.57 15.58
C PRO A 75 -20.41 28.39 16.73
N LYS A 76 -19.87 29.60 16.96
CA LYS A 76 -20.38 30.52 18.00
C LYS A 76 -21.68 31.14 17.54
N ASN A 77 -22.64 31.22 18.49
CA ASN A 77 -23.90 31.89 18.24
C ASN A 77 -23.71 33.43 18.28
N ILE A 78 -24.20 34.14 17.27
CA ILE A 78 -24.15 35.60 17.20
C ILE A 78 -25.46 36.13 17.77
N LEU A 79 -25.33 36.99 18.78
CA LEU A 79 -26.49 37.60 19.44
C LEU A 79 -27.06 38.73 18.57
N THR A 80 -28.39 38.87 18.59
CA THR A 80 -29.05 40.02 17.96
C THR A 80 -28.66 41.35 18.65
N ASN A 81 -28.97 42.50 18.05
CA ASN A 81 -28.80 43.83 18.64
C ASN A 81 -29.48 43.96 20.02
N LYS A 82 -30.54 43.18 20.25
CA LYS A 82 -31.23 43.09 21.56
C LYS A 82 -30.62 42.07 22.52
N LYS A 83 -29.39 41.62 22.25
CA LYS A 83 -28.64 40.58 23.01
C LYS A 83 -29.37 39.24 23.17
N LYS A 84 -30.31 38.93 22.28
CA LYS A 84 -31.03 37.64 22.27
C LYS A 84 -30.33 36.62 21.38
N PRO A 85 -30.33 35.32 21.71
CA PRO A 85 -29.65 34.28 20.92
C PRO A 85 -30.41 33.87 19.63
N PHE A 86 -31.65 34.22 19.51
CA PHE A 86 -32.49 34.06 18.31
C PHE A 86 -33.57 35.16 18.31
N ALA A 87 -34.27 35.32 17.20
CA ALA A 87 -35.44 36.20 17.06
C ALA A 87 -36.53 35.53 16.20
N SER A 88 -37.65 36.18 15.98
CA SER A 88 -38.77 35.67 15.19
C SER A 88 -39.32 36.75 14.27
N PHE A 89 -40.01 36.29 13.24
CA PHE A 89 -40.88 37.14 12.39
C PHE A 89 -42.12 36.35 11.99
N ILE A 90 -43.11 37.04 11.49
CA ILE A 90 -44.35 36.44 10.93
C ILE A 90 -44.18 36.39 9.41
N ASP A 91 -44.31 35.17 8.80
CA ASP A 91 -44.20 35.01 7.37
C ASP A 91 -45.50 35.42 6.64
N ASN A 92 -45.44 35.39 5.29
CA ASN A 92 -46.59 35.80 4.46
C ASN A 92 -47.84 34.87 4.59
N LYS A 93 -47.72 33.80 5.38
CA LYS A 93 -48.81 32.87 5.71
C LYS A 93 -49.31 33.01 7.14
N ASN A 94 -48.99 34.10 7.80
CA ASN A 94 -49.28 34.36 9.22
C ASN A 94 -48.66 33.31 10.18
N ALA A 95 -47.56 32.60 9.79
CA ALA A 95 -46.92 31.67 10.65
C ALA A 95 -45.66 32.28 11.32
N VAL A 96 -45.46 31.93 12.59
CA VAL A 96 -44.25 32.38 13.31
C VAL A 96 -43.06 31.59 12.82
N ARG A 97 -42.01 32.33 12.43
CA ARG A 97 -40.69 31.79 12.04
C ARG A 97 -39.67 32.29 13.02
N TYR A 98 -38.87 31.36 13.55
CA TYR A 98 -37.69 31.69 14.33
C TYR A 98 -36.44 31.69 13.45
N PHE A 99 -35.44 32.46 13.84
CA PHE A 99 -34.16 32.47 13.13
C PHE A 99 -33.00 32.76 14.07
N ARG A 100 -31.81 32.31 13.72
CA ARG A 100 -30.55 32.57 14.43
C ARG A 100 -29.40 32.69 13.47
N MET A 101 -28.30 33.30 13.94
CA MET A 101 -27.08 33.44 13.19
C MET A 101 -25.89 32.85 13.99
N ASN A 102 -25.01 32.15 13.30
CA ASN A 102 -23.80 31.57 13.85
C ASN A 102 -22.57 32.00 13.06
N GLU A 103 -21.37 31.95 13.65
CA GLU A 103 -20.14 32.03 12.88
C GLU A 103 -20.08 30.89 11.84
N TRP A 104 -19.44 31.20 10.69
CA TRP A 104 -19.14 30.19 9.68
C TRP A 104 -17.80 29.53 10.01
N ILE A 105 -17.73 28.21 10.07
CA ILE A 105 -16.47 27.47 10.19
C ILE A 105 -15.95 27.22 8.77
N ASP A 106 -14.83 27.89 8.42
CA ASP A 106 -14.26 27.83 7.08
C ASP A 106 -13.32 26.64 6.92
N GLY A 107 -13.82 25.60 6.30
CA GLY A 107 -13.10 24.34 6.11
C GLY A 107 -13.70 23.47 5.02
N ARG A 108 -13.36 22.19 5.03
CA ARG A 108 -13.86 21.17 4.10
C ARG A 108 -14.69 20.14 4.86
N LEU A 109 -15.74 19.62 4.23
CA LEU A 109 -16.55 18.55 4.80
C LEU A 109 -15.78 17.22 4.81
N TRP A 110 -16.00 16.39 5.83
CA TRP A 110 -15.43 15.02 5.89
C TRP A 110 -15.73 14.23 4.62
N SER A 111 -16.95 14.33 4.09
CA SER A 111 -17.39 13.69 2.83
C SER A 111 -16.51 14.02 1.62
N SER A 112 -15.82 15.17 1.64
CA SER A 112 -14.95 15.61 0.55
C SER A 112 -13.48 15.22 0.72
N ILE A 113 -13.11 14.55 1.82
CA ILE A 113 -11.72 14.22 2.14
C ILE A 113 -11.29 12.90 1.52
N ASN A 114 -10.15 12.93 0.86
CA ASN A 114 -9.49 11.76 0.33
C ASN A 114 -7.95 12.02 0.24
N PRO A 115 -7.10 11.21 0.87
CA PRO A 115 -7.42 10.04 1.68
C PRO A 115 -7.86 10.38 3.11
N ILE A 116 -8.56 9.45 3.75
CA ILE A 116 -8.80 9.42 5.19
C ILE A 116 -7.85 8.36 5.78
N ASP A 117 -6.85 8.77 6.52
CA ASP A 117 -5.88 7.87 7.15
C ASP A 117 -6.27 7.49 8.58
N SER A 118 -5.52 6.57 9.20
CA SER A 118 -5.80 6.11 10.56
C SER A 118 -5.61 7.21 11.60
N ILE A 119 -4.66 8.12 11.39
CA ILE A 119 -4.40 9.25 12.30
C ILE A 119 -5.58 10.21 12.31
N LEU A 120 -6.12 10.51 11.14
CA LEU A 120 -7.29 11.39 11.02
C LEU A 120 -8.54 10.76 11.65
N ARG A 121 -8.74 9.44 11.46
CA ARG A 121 -9.83 8.69 12.10
C ARG A 121 -9.69 8.68 13.63
N GLU A 122 -8.50 8.47 14.16
CA GLU A 122 -8.24 8.53 15.60
C GLU A 122 -8.52 9.92 16.17
N LYS A 123 -8.09 10.99 15.45
CA LYS A 123 -8.43 12.37 15.81
C LYS A 123 -9.93 12.63 15.79
N LEU A 124 -10.68 12.10 14.81
CA LEU A 124 -12.13 12.22 14.78
C LEU A 124 -12.76 11.61 16.03
N GLY A 125 -12.35 10.38 16.39
CA GLY A 125 -12.82 9.74 17.63
C GLY A 125 -12.50 10.57 18.88
N TYR A 126 -11.30 11.10 18.98
CA TYR A 126 -10.87 11.96 20.09
C TYR A 126 -11.73 13.24 20.19
N GLU A 127 -11.93 13.95 19.08
CA GLU A 127 -12.68 15.23 19.08
C GLU A 127 -14.18 14.99 19.30
N SER A 128 -14.76 13.90 18.78
CA SER A 128 -16.15 13.53 19.08
C SER A 128 -16.36 13.23 20.56
N ALA A 129 -15.39 12.56 21.21
CA ALA A 129 -15.43 12.34 22.67
C ALA A 129 -15.27 13.64 23.47
N ARG A 130 -14.43 14.60 23.00
CA ARG A 130 -14.36 15.93 23.60
C ARG A 130 -15.72 16.63 23.55
N LEU A 131 -16.38 16.59 22.39
CA LEU A 131 -17.73 17.17 22.23
C LEU A 131 -18.72 16.55 23.22
N VAL A 132 -18.78 15.22 23.31
CA VAL A 132 -19.67 14.52 24.26
C VAL A 132 -19.36 14.92 25.69
N LYS A 133 -18.10 15.12 26.05
CA LYS A 133 -17.70 15.56 27.41
C LYS A 133 -18.23 16.96 27.73
N GLU A 134 -18.22 17.88 26.78
CA GLU A 134 -18.79 19.22 26.92
C GLU A 134 -20.33 19.17 27.00
N LEU A 135 -20.96 18.41 26.09
CA LEU A 135 -22.42 18.23 26.08
C LEU A 135 -22.94 17.62 27.38
N LYS A 136 -22.20 16.72 28.04
CA LYS A 136 -22.57 16.09 29.30
C LYS A 136 -22.78 17.11 30.44
N GLN A 137 -22.12 18.26 30.37
CA GLN A 137 -22.23 19.31 31.40
C GLN A 137 -23.55 20.08 31.31
N ILE A 138 -24.29 19.95 30.22
CA ILE A 138 -25.52 20.69 29.97
C ILE A 138 -26.68 20.01 30.66
N LYS A 139 -27.36 20.74 31.55
CA LYS A 139 -28.64 20.33 32.13
C LYS A 139 -29.73 20.49 31.05
N CYS A 140 -30.21 19.36 30.53
CA CYS A 140 -31.20 19.33 29.48
C CYS A 140 -32.52 18.80 29.98
N ASN A 141 -33.58 19.65 29.93
CA ASN A 141 -34.94 19.27 30.26
C ASN A 141 -35.77 18.95 29.03
N TYR A 142 -35.26 19.28 27.81
CA TYR A 142 -35.92 19.01 26.54
C TYR A 142 -35.75 17.53 26.16
N SER A 143 -36.85 16.87 25.81
CA SER A 143 -36.87 15.46 25.41
C SER A 143 -37.58 15.27 24.06
N ARG A 144 -36.89 14.72 23.06
CA ARG A 144 -37.53 14.33 21.81
C ARG A 144 -38.04 12.90 21.91
N ILE A 145 -39.33 12.73 22.19
CA ILE A 145 -39.95 11.42 22.28
C ILE A 145 -40.07 10.81 20.87
N ASN A 146 -39.77 9.51 20.73
CA ASN A 146 -39.89 8.75 19.47
C ASN A 146 -39.07 9.31 18.27
N PHE A 147 -37.96 9.99 18.54
CA PHE A 147 -37.12 10.51 17.49
C PHE A 147 -36.49 9.38 16.67
N SER A 148 -36.80 9.33 15.39
CA SER A 148 -36.48 8.19 14.53
C SER A 148 -34.99 8.07 14.16
N TRP A 149 -34.17 9.10 14.35
CA TRP A 149 -32.72 9.06 14.18
C TRP A 149 -31.98 8.61 15.44
N ASP A 150 -32.64 8.63 16.63
CA ASP A 150 -32.04 8.11 17.84
C ASP A 150 -32.03 6.57 17.80
N LEU A 151 -30.86 5.97 17.94
CA LEU A 151 -30.67 4.50 17.95
C LEU A 151 -31.46 3.82 19.07
N ALA A 152 -31.72 4.52 20.20
CA ALA A 152 -32.57 4.01 21.27
C ALA A 152 -34.01 3.70 20.81
N ASN A 153 -34.45 4.34 19.73
CA ASN A 153 -35.78 4.16 19.14
C ASN A 153 -35.77 3.25 17.91
N PHE A 154 -34.69 2.51 17.63
CA PHE A 154 -34.50 1.73 16.41
C PHE A 154 -35.70 0.86 15.99
N LEU A 155 -36.52 0.41 16.91
CA LEU A 155 -37.64 -0.50 16.62
C LEU A 155 -38.70 0.06 15.66
N TRP A 156 -38.73 1.38 15.38
CA TRP A 156 -39.59 1.94 14.35
C TRP A 156 -39.30 1.36 12.95
N VAL A 157 -38.07 0.89 12.74
CA VAL A 157 -37.63 0.25 11.49
C VAL A 157 -38.48 -0.97 11.15
N GLU A 158 -38.99 -1.72 12.16
CA GLU A 158 -39.81 -2.92 11.99
C GLU A 158 -41.03 -2.67 11.08
N ASN A 159 -41.67 -1.52 11.18
CA ASN A 159 -42.85 -1.15 10.40
C ASN A 159 -42.52 -0.61 9.00
N HIS A 160 -41.26 -0.39 8.69
CA HIS A 160 -40.82 0.36 7.52
C HIS A 160 -39.91 -0.42 6.56
N TYR A 161 -39.03 -1.31 7.04
CA TYR A 161 -38.03 -1.95 6.19
C TYR A 161 -38.61 -2.80 5.06
N LYS A 162 -39.83 -3.39 5.25
CA LYS A 162 -40.53 -4.14 4.21
C LYS A 162 -41.20 -3.24 3.15
N LYS A 163 -41.41 -1.95 3.46
CA LYS A 163 -42.08 -0.97 2.58
C LYS A 163 -41.12 -0.31 1.58
N VAL A 164 -39.81 -0.57 1.71
CA VAL A 164 -38.74 -0.06 0.85
C VAL A 164 -38.12 -1.18 0.03
N ASN A 165 -37.67 -0.87 -1.19
CA ASN A 165 -37.10 -1.88 -2.09
C ASN A 165 -35.66 -2.22 -1.66
N LEU A 166 -35.52 -3.22 -0.80
CA LEU A 166 -34.24 -3.79 -0.34
C LEU A 166 -34.06 -5.21 -0.87
N LYS A 167 -32.82 -5.63 -1.08
CA LYS A 167 -32.49 -7.05 -1.39
C LYS A 167 -33.02 -7.97 -0.27
N LYS A 168 -33.48 -9.19 -0.63
CA LYS A 168 -34.02 -10.18 0.33
C LYS A 168 -33.05 -10.45 1.48
N GLY A 169 -31.75 -10.60 1.18
CA GLY A 169 -30.72 -10.79 2.19
C GLY A 169 -30.59 -9.63 3.18
N HIS A 170 -30.68 -8.37 2.72
CA HIS A 170 -30.68 -7.20 3.59
C HIS A 170 -31.88 -7.20 4.55
N CYS A 171 -33.07 -7.58 4.07
CA CYS A 171 -34.26 -7.69 4.91
C CYS A 171 -34.09 -8.73 6.02
N GLN A 172 -33.46 -9.86 5.73
CA GLN A 172 -33.19 -10.91 6.73
C GLN A 172 -32.25 -10.43 7.83
N VAL A 173 -31.17 -9.72 7.46
CA VAL A 173 -30.21 -9.15 8.42
C VAL A 173 -30.88 -8.10 9.31
N ILE A 174 -31.66 -7.20 8.72
CA ILE A 174 -32.38 -6.15 9.47
C ILE A 174 -33.39 -6.79 10.43
N LYS A 175 -34.09 -7.87 10.02
CA LYS A 175 -35.00 -8.61 10.91
C LYS A 175 -34.24 -9.21 12.08
N SER A 176 -33.15 -9.92 11.84
CA SER A 176 -32.31 -10.49 12.91
C SER A 176 -31.81 -9.42 13.89
N LEU A 177 -31.40 -8.26 13.35
CA LEU A 177 -30.95 -7.12 14.16
C LEU A 177 -32.07 -6.57 15.07
N ILE A 178 -33.31 -6.48 14.55
CA ILE A 178 -34.48 -6.06 15.32
C ILE A 178 -34.75 -7.05 16.46
N ASP A 179 -34.75 -8.36 16.15
CA ASP A 179 -35.01 -9.41 17.13
C ASP A 179 -33.95 -9.42 18.24
N ASN A 180 -32.67 -9.32 17.84
CA ASN A 180 -31.54 -9.19 18.77
C ASN A 180 -31.66 -7.96 19.67
N PHE A 181 -32.03 -6.81 19.11
CA PHE A 181 -32.18 -5.58 19.90
C PHE A 181 -33.37 -5.68 20.87
N LYS A 182 -34.49 -6.29 20.48
CA LYS A 182 -35.62 -6.56 21.38
C LYS A 182 -35.19 -7.39 22.59
N ASN A 183 -34.43 -8.44 22.36
CA ASN A 183 -33.95 -9.35 23.42
C ASN A 183 -33.01 -8.63 24.39
N LYS A 184 -32.13 -7.77 23.90
CA LYS A 184 -31.13 -7.05 24.70
C LYS A 184 -31.56 -5.64 25.15
N LYS A 185 -32.81 -5.25 24.90
CA LYS A 185 -33.32 -3.89 25.19
C LYS A 185 -33.21 -3.50 26.65
N LYS A 186 -33.38 -4.46 27.62
CA LYS A 186 -33.25 -4.22 29.05
C LYS A 186 -31.79 -3.87 29.43
N GLU A 187 -30.83 -4.59 28.88
CA GLU A 187 -29.39 -4.36 29.08
C GLU A 187 -28.95 -3.04 28.44
N TYR A 188 -29.37 -2.80 27.22
CA TYR A 188 -29.08 -1.53 26.51
C TYR A 188 -29.58 -0.29 27.27
N LYS A 189 -30.78 -0.35 27.89
CA LYS A 189 -31.30 0.76 28.69
C LYS A 189 -30.46 1.09 29.93
N LYS A 190 -29.65 0.16 30.45
CA LYS A 190 -28.74 0.35 31.58
C LYS A 190 -27.44 1.07 31.22
N LEU A 191 -27.09 1.17 29.95
CA LEU A 191 -25.88 1.84 29.49
C LEU A 191 -25.90 3.33 29.89
N ARG A 192 -24.68 3.90 30.03
CA ARG A 192 -24.51 5.31 30.38
C ARG A 192 -25.22 6.22 29.40
N LYS A 193 -25.93 7.23 29.91
CA LYS A 193 -26.60 8.23 29.08
C LYS A 193 -25.87 9.57 29.14
N SER A 194 -25.92 10.30 28.02
CA SER A 194 -25.44 11.68 27.91
C SER A 194 -26.32 12.45 26.94
N LEU A 195 -26.25 13.77 26.96
CA LEU A 195 -26.61 14.53 25.77
C LEU A 195 -25.56 14.25 24.71
N ILE A 196 -26.00 13.90 23.52
CA ILE A 196 -25.16 13.56 22.37
C ILE A 196 -25.58 14.41 21.15
N HIS A 197 -24.68 14.60 20.22
CA HIS A 197 -24.96 15.30 18.96
C HIS A 197 -25.96 14.51 18.11
N ASN A 198 -25.82 13.18 18.09
CA ASN A 198 -26.69 12.20 17.43
C ASN A 198 -26.68 12.24 15.89
N ASP A 199 -26.00 13.20 15.26
CA ASP A 199 -25.88 13.31 13.81
C ASP A 199 -24.49 13.76 13.35
N LEU A 200 -23.42 13.17 13.91
CA LEU A 200 -22.05 13.35 13.42
C LEU A 200 -21.86 12.56 12.13
N ASN A 201 -22.60 12.96 11.09
CA ASN A 201 -22.43 12.43 9.74
C ASN A 201 -21.27 13.15 9.01
N ASP A 202 -20.92 12.65 7.85
CA ASP A 202 -19.79 13.12 7.03
C ASP A 202 -19.96 14.54 6.47
N ASN A 203 -21.16 15.14 6.52
CA ASN A 203 -21.44 16.53 6.18
C ASN A 203 -21.48 17.46 7.37
N ASN A 204 -21.50 16.95 8.59
CA ASN A 204 -21.52 17.72 9.84
C ASN A 204 -20.14 17.82 10.53
N ILE A 205 -19.12 17.24 9.92
CA ILE A 205 -17.72 17.27 10.40
C ILE A 205 -16.90 18.15 9.46
N ILE A 206 -16.29 19.22 10.00
CA ILE A 206 -15.48 20.16 9.23
C ILE A 206 -14.00 19.93 9.51
N LEU A 207 -13.22 19.87 8.44
CA LEU A 207 -11.77 19.75 8.48
C LEU A 207 -11.08 21.00 7.94
N SER A 208 -9.83 21.19 8.34
CA SER A 208 -8.98 22.27 7.86
C SER A 208 -8.79 22.20 6.34
N LYS A 209 -8.40 23.33 5.74
CA LYS A 209 -8.08 23.44 4.31
C LYS A 209 -6.78 22.74 3.93
N CYS A 210 -5.96 22.33 4.89
CA CYS A 210 -4.69 21.65 4.63
C CYS A 210 -4.93 20.31 3.92
N LEU A 211 -4.40 20.15 2.72
CA LEU A 211 -4.63 18.97 1.90
C LEU A 211 -3.76 17.76 2.31
N LYS A 212 -2.55 18.03 2.83
CA LYS A 212 -1.60 16.97 3.22
C LYS A 212 -1.86 16.40 4.61
N LYS A 213 -2.31 17.25 5.56
CA LYS A 213 -2.57 16.86 6.96
C LYS A 213 -3.81 17.58 7.46
N PRO A 214 -5.00 17.16 7.02
CA PRO A 214 -6.24 17.76 7.49
C PRO A 214 -6.44 17.49 8.99
N GLU A 215 -7.09 18.44 9.68
CA GLU A 215 -7.42 18.36 11.11
C GLU A 215 -8.89 18.61 11.30
N VAL A 216 -9.53 17.94 12.26
CA VAL A 216 -10.91 18.22 12.65
C VAL A 216 -10.94 19.59 13.31
N ILE A 217 -11.63 20.55 12.70
CA ILE A 217 -11.72 21.93 13.17
C ILE A 217 -13.12 22.33 13.60
N GLY A 218 -14.14 21.52 13.29
CA GLY A 218 -15.50 21.86 13.68
C GLY A 218 -16.52 20.74 13.53
N PHE A 219 -17.57 20.87 14.37
CA PHE A 219 -18.81 20.12 14.27
C PHE A 219 -19.96 21.11 14.10
N ILE A 220 -20.88 20.81 13.19
CA ILE A 220 -22.00 21.66 12.84
C ILE A 220 -23.32 20.90 12.92
N ASP A 221 -24.42 21.62 12.83
CA ASP A 221 -25.80 21.13 12.86
C ASP A 221 -26.19 20.34 14.10
N PHE A 222 -26.36 21.06 15.19
CA PHE A 222 -26.81 20.54 16.48
C PHE A 222 -28.34 20.31 16.54
N GLY A 223 -29.01 20.19 15.37
CA GLY A 223 -30.47 20.02 15.27
C GLY A 223 -30.99 18.73 15.89
N ASP A 224 -30.18 17.70 15.89
CA ASP A 224 -30.57 16.35 16.30
C ASP A 224 -30.08 15.94 17.68
N CYS A 225 -29.54 16.89 18.44
CA CYS A 225 -29.08 16.60 19.80
C CYS A 225 -30.19 16.02 20.68
N VAL A 226 -29.84 14.93 21.38
CA VAL A 226 -30.79 14.17 22.20
C VAL A 226 -30.09 13.54 23.40
N LYS A 227 -30.83 13.33 24.50
CA LYS A 227 -30.36 12.58 25.67
C LYS A 227 -30.55 11.09 25.40
N SER A 228 -29.47 10.40 25.01
CA SER A 228 -29.47 8.98 24.67
C SER A 228 -28.28 8.25 25.28
N GLN A 229 -28.10 6.97 24.94
CA GLN A 229 -26.92 6.23 25.38
C GLN A 229 -25.66 6.83 24.75
N LEU A 230 -24.64 7.06 25.58
CA LEU A 230 -23.37 7.69 25.18
C LEU A 230 -22.72 6.96 24.01
N ILE A 231 -22.78 5.64 24.02
CA ILE A 231 -22.18 4.78 22.98
C ILE A 231 -22.79 5.01 21.59
N ASN A 232 -24.02 5.54 21.51
CA ASN A 232 -24.67 5.85 20.24
C ASN A 232 -23.90 6.91 19.44
N GLU A 233 -23.33 7.92 20.11
CA GLU A 233 -22.49 8.92 19.45
C GLU A 233 -21.28 8.28 18.75
N LEU A 234 -20.59 7.37 19.46
CA LEU A 234 -19.47 6.65 18.88
C LEU A 234 -19.90 5.77 17.69
N ALA A 235 -21.04 5.08 17.81
CA ALA A 235 -21.57 4.25 16.73
C ALA A 235 -21.88 5.08 15.47
N ILE A 236 -22.48 6.27 15.65
CA ILE A 236 -22.78 7.20 14.56
C ILE A 236 -21.48 7.73 13.95
N THR A 237 -20.54 8.20 14.78
CA THR A 237 -19.23 8.68 14.33
C THR A 237 -18.48 7.60 13.55
N CYS A 238 -18.48 6.35 14.03
CA CYS A 238 -17.90 5.22 13.30
C CYS A 238 -18.58 5.00 11.95
N THR A 239 -19.92 4.97 11.91
CA THR A 239 -20.68 4.71 10.68
C THR A 239 -20.25 5.63 9.53
N TYR A 240 -20.16 6.92 9.78
CA TYR A 240 -19.79 7.90 8.74
C TYR A 240 -18.28 8.07 8.58
N GLY A 241 -17.50 7.86 9.63
CA GLY A 241 -16.05 7.91 9.59
C GLY A 241 -15.39 6.77 8.82
N ILE A 242 -16.11 5.66 8.59
CA ILE A 242 -15.61 4.48 7.87
C ILE A 242 -16.19 4.31 6.46
N LEU A 243 -17.02 5.26 6.00
CA LEU A 243 -17.53 5.24 4.63
C LEU A 243 -16.37 5.12 3.62
N ASN A 244 -16.58 4.30 2.60
CA ASN A 244 -15.61 4.05 1.53
C ASN A 244 -14.28 3.39 1.97
N SER A 245 -14.14 2.96 3.23
CA SER A 245 -13.00 2.17 3.69
C SER A 245 -12.97 0.78 3.03
N PHE A 246 -11.77 0.29 2.71
CA PHE A 246 -11.57 -1.10 2.27
C PHE A 246 -11.61 -2.07 3.46
N ASN A 247 -11.15 -1.62 4.64
CA ASN A 247 -11.21 -2.39 5.88
C ASN A 247 -11.99 -1.61 6.96
N PRO A 248 -13.34 -1.69 6.93
CA PRO A 248 -14.16 -0.90 7.84
C PRO A 248 -13.95 -1.28 9.32
N LEU A 249 -13.58 -2.53 9.64
CA LEU A 249 -13.32 -2.95 11.02
C LEU A 249 -12.08 -2.25 11.60
N ALA A 250 -10.96 -2.28 10.89
CA ALA A 250 -9.74 -1.60 11.33
C ALA A 250 -9.97 -0.07 11.40
N SER A 251 -10.69 0.50 10.44
CA SER A 251 -11.03 1.93 10.42
C SER A 251 -11.92 2.34 11.60
N ALA A 252 -12.88 1.50 11.99
CA ALA A 252 -13.70 1.74 13.20
C ALA A 252 -12.83 1.68 14.47
N CYS A 253 -11.87 0.75 14.54
CA CYS A 253 -10.95 0.65 15.68
C CYS A 253 -10.09 1.92 15.88
N ASP A 254 -9.70 2.61 14.79
CA ASP A 254 -8.99 3.89 14.89
C ASP A 254 -9.87 4.94 15.61
N ILE A 255 -11.13 5.08 15.20
CA ILE A 255 -12.09 6.02 15.82
C ILE A 255 -12.36 5.64 17.28
N ILE A 256 -12.58 4.36 17.55
CA ILE A 256 -12.82 3.83 18.89
C ILE A 256 -11.63 4.14 19.81
N ARG A 257 -10.41 3.95 19.35
CA ARG A 257 -9.18 4.24 20.11
C ARG A 257 -9.11 5.71 20.48
N GLY A 258 -9.36 6.60 19.51
CA GLY A 258 -9.40 8.03 19.73
C GLY A 258 -10.47 8.43 20.75
N PHE A 259 -11.68 7.88 20.62
CA PHE A 259 -12.79 8.15 21.55
C PHE A 259 -12.47 7.65 22.96
N ASN A 260 -12.02 6.41 23.08
CA ASN A 260 -11.67 5.79 24.35
C ASN A 260 -10.54 6.51 25.10
N SER A 261 -9.61 7.14 24.37
CA SER A 261 -8.52 7.91 24.96
C SER A 261 -9.01 9.13 25.76
N LYS A 262 -10.21 9.63 25.44
CA LYS A 262 -10.82 10.80 26.10
C LYS A 262 -11.98 10.43 27.03
N ILE A 263 -12.80 9.46 26.63
CA ILE A 263 -13.90 8.90 27.42
C ILE A 263 -13.71 7.38 27.47
N PRO A 264 -13.14 6.83 28.55
CA PRO A 264 -13.01 5.37 28.67
C PRO A 264 -14.37 4.67 28.57
N LEU A 265 -14.44 3.67 27.69
CA LEU A 265 -15.62 2.85 27.46
C LEU A 265 -15.67 1.69 28.47
N PHE A 266 -16.88 1.23 28.78
CA PHE A 266 -17.08 0.01 29.54
C PHE A 266 -17.25 -1.19 28.60
N GLU A 267 -16.87 -2.40 29.07
CA GLU A 267 -17.01 -3.62 28.28
C GLU A 267 -18.46 -3.84 27.83
N SER A 268 -19.43 -3.54 28.71
CA SER A 268 -20.86 -3.63 28.41
C SER A 268 -21.33 -2.67 27.30
N GLU A 269 -20.60 -1.57 27.04
CA GLU A 269 -20.88 -0.67 25.93
C GLU A 269 -20.29 -1.20 24.61
N ILE A 270 -19.10 -1.81 24.69
CA ILE A 270 -18.39 -2.40 23.55
C ILE A 270 -19.22 -3.53 22.94
N ASP A 271 -19.88 -4.35 23.73
CA ASP A 271 -20.70 -5.48 23.31
C ASP A 271 -21.89 -5.08 22.40
N PHE A 272 -22.34 -3.83 22.49
CA PHE A 272 -23.39 -3.29 21.62
C PHE A 272 -22.89 -2.63 20.36
N LEU A 273 -21.61 -2.22 20.30
CA LEU A 273 -21.13 -1.27 19.30
C LEU A 273 -21.26 -1.81 17.86
N TYR A 274 -21.01 -3.10 17.62
CA TYR A 274 -21.19 -3.70 16.29
C TYR A 274 -22.63 -3.55 15.80
N ASP A 275 -23.59 -3.92 16.64
CA ASP A 275 -25.01 -3.85 16.31
C ASP A 275 -25.47 -2.39 16.14
N LEU A 276 -25.02 -1.45 16.98
CA LEU A 276 -25.36 -0.04 16.90
C LEU A 276 -24.88 0.61 15.59
N ILE A 277 -23.69 0.26 15.11
CA ILE A 277 -23.18 0.71 13.81
C ILE A 277 -24.09 0.16 12.70
N LEU A 278 -24.43 -1.15 12.72
CA LEU A 278 -25.32 -1.77 11.73
C LEU A 278 -26.73 -1.16 11.78
N MET A 279 -27.23 -0.80 12.96
CA MET A 279 -28.49 -0.10 13.15
C MET A 279 -28.45 1.28 12.50
N ARG A 280 -27.40 2.09 12.68
CA ARG A 280 -27.28 3.41 12.04
C ARG A 280 -27.22 3.29 10.54
N ILE A 281 -26.45 2.35 9.98
CA ILE A 281 -26.40 2.05 8.55
C ILE A 281 -27.83 1.70 8.04
N SER A 282 -28.55 0.83 8.76
CA SER A 282 -29.90 0.40 8.39
C SER A 282 -30.90 1.57 8.40
N ILE A 283 -30.85 2.43 9.43
CA ILE A 283 -31.67 3.66 9.51
C ILE A 283 -31.39 4.54 8.29
N SER A 284 -30.12 4.80 7.97
CA SER A 284 -29.73 5.68 6.85
C SER A 284 -30.26 5.14 5.50
N ILE A 285 -30.16 3.84 5.25
CA ILE A 285 -30.66 3.21 4.01
C ILE A 285 -32.18 3.33 3.92
N ILE A 286 -32.88 3.02 5.01
CA ILE A 286 -34.36 3.02 5.03
C ILE A 286 -34.90 4.45 4.91
N LYS A 287 -34.35 5.41 5.64
CA LYS A 287 -34.72 6.82 5.55
C LYS A 287 -34.49 7.38 4.14
N SER A 288 -33.32 7.13 3.57
CA SER A 288 -33.03 7.55 2.18
C SER A 288 -34.05 6.98 1.18
N ALA A 289 -34.41 5.71 1.32
CA ALA A 289 -35.41 5.07 0.45
C ALA A 289 -36.84 5.62 0.64
N LEU A 290 -37.20 5.95 1.89
CA LEU A 290 -38.49 6.60 2.19
C LEU A 290 -38.54 8.03 1.64
N ASN A 291 -37.50 8.82 1.84
CA ASN A 291 -37.38 10.19 1.36
C ASN A 291 -37.43 10.26 -0.17
N LYS A 292 -36.80 9.30 -0.88
CA LYS A 292 -36.87 9.20 -2.33
C LYS A 292 -38.32 9.01 -2.85
N LYS A 293 -39.16 8.29 -2.09
CA LYS A 293 -40.59 8.14 -2.45
C LYS A 293 -41.38 9.43 -2.27
N ILE A 294 -41.01 10.25 -1.26
CA ILE A 294 -41.70 11.49 -0.91
C ILE A 294 -41.24 12.66 -1.81
N ASN A 295 -39.92 12.78 -2.02
CA ASN A 295 -39.29 13.87 -2.77
C ASN A 295 -38.24 13.33 -3.77
N PRO A 296 -38.67 12.82 -4.94
CA PRO A 296 -37.75 12.17 -5.90
C PRO A 296 -36.72 13.11 -6.54
N THR A 297 -36.97 14.43 -6.54
CA THR A 297 -36.10 15.45 -7.17
C THR A 297 -35.03 16.05 -6.25
N ASN A 298 -35.09 15.78 -4.95
CA ASN A 298 -34.10 16.33 -4.00
C ASN A 298 -32.83 15.46 -3.93
N SER A 299 -31.80 15.89 -4.67
CA SER A 299 -30.51 15.19 -4.75
C SER A 299 -29.78 15.12 -3.39
N TYR A 300 -29.91 16.13 -2.53
CA TYR A 300 -29.31 16.17 -1.20
C TYR A 300 -29.73 15.00 -0.30
N LEU A 301 -31.00 14.56 -0.39
CA LEU A 301 -31.55 13.44 0.38
C LEU A 301 -31.16 12.07 -0.19
N GLN A 302 -30.46 12.04 -1.33
CA GLN A 302 -30.03 10.81 -2.02
C GLN A 302 -28.51 10.59 -1.99
N VAL A 303 -27.75 11.55 -1.48
CA VAL A 303 -26.30 11.47 -1.34
C VAL A 303 -25.95 10.32 -0.38
N SER A 304 -24.94 9.53 -0.74
CA SER A 304 -24.40 8.39 0.03
C SER A 304 -25.25 7.12 0.10
N LYS A 305 -26.35 6.98 -0.67
CA LYS A 305 -27.16 5.76 -0.61
C LYS A 305 -26.36 4.51 -1.02
N ASP A 306 -25.65 4.61 -2.14
CA ASP A 306 -24.91 3.46 -2.68
C ASP A 306 -23.71 3.13 -1.80
N ASP A 307 -23.05 4.15 -1.23
CA ASP A 307 -21.95 3.97 -0.27
C ASP A 307 -22.43 3.31 1.03
N MET A 308 -23.62 3.68 1.52
CA MET A 308 -24.21 3.05 2.70
C MET A 308 -24.62 1.59 2.46
N VAL A 309 -25.13 1.27 1.28
CA VAL A 309 -25.44 -0.12 0.90
C VAL A 309 -24.17 -0.94 0.79
N LEU A 310 -23.12 -0.39 0.20
CA LEU A 310 -21.81 -1.05 0.13
C LEU A 310 -21.22 -1.25 1.54
N LEU A 311 -21.32 -0.26 2.41
CA LEU A 311 -20.88 -0.39 3.81
C LEU A 311 -21.70 -1.43 4.56
N PHE A 312 -23.03 -1.50 4.34
CA PHE A 312 -23.88 -2.52 4.94
C PHE A 312 -23.42 -3.94 4.57
N GLU A 313 -23.15 -4.19 3.28
CA GLU A 313 -22.66 -5.49 2.81
C GLU A 313 -21.29 -5.83 3.42
N LYS A 314 -20.35 -4.91 3.41
CA LYS A 314 -19.02 -5.08 4.02
C LYS A 314 -19.11 -5.31 5.54
N TRP A 315 -19.88 -4.50 6.26
CA TRP A 315 -20.01 -4.60 7.72
C TRP A 315 -20.66 -5.91 8.13
N ASN A 316 -21.73 -6.29 7.46
CA ASN A 316 -22.42 -7.57 7.72
C ASN A 316 -21.56 -8.80 7.39
N SER A 317 -20.58 -8.69 6.50
CA SER A 317 -19.65 -9.80 6.23
C SER A 317 -18.59 -10.00 7.33
N ILE A 318 -18.45 -9.05 8.25
CA ILE A 318 -17.51 -9.13 9.37
C ILE A 318 -18.15 -9.99 10.47
N ASN A 319 -17.41 -10.99 10.94
CA ASN A 319 -17.84 -11.78 12.09
C ASN A 319 -17.97 -10.87 13.33
N LYS A 320 -19.15 -10.83 13.93
CA LYS A 320 -19.46 -9.97 15.08
C LYS A 320 -18.59 -10.26 16.29
N ASN A 321 -18.36 -11.54 16.61
CA ASN A 321 -17.55 -11.94 17.75
C ASN A 321 -16.09 -11.52 17.55
N LEU A 322 -15.56 -11.64 16.33
CA LEU A 322 -14.24 -11.12 15.98
C LEU A 322 -14.19 -9.58 16.13
N ALA A 323 -15.19 -8.86 15.65
CA ALA A 323 -15.25 -7.41 15.77
C ALA A 323 -15.21 -6.95 17.25
N ILE A 324 -15.89 -7.66 18.15
CA ILE A 324 -15.84 -7.36 19.58
C ILE A 324 -14.42 -7.51 20.14
N HIS A 325 -13.66 -8.53 19.73
CA HIS A 325 -12.24 -8.67 20.13
C HIS A 325 -11.39 -7.51 19.64
N PHE A 326 -11.62 -7.03 18.43
CA PHE A 326 -10.97 -5.83 17.87
C PHE A 326 -11.31 -4.56 18.68
N PHE A 327 -12.57 -4.35 19.00
CA PHE A 327 -13.01 -3.18 19.77
C PHE A 327 -12.45 -3.20 21.20
N ARG A 328 -12.42 -4.37 21.86
CA ARG A 328 -11.79 -4.56 23.16
C ARG A 328 -10.32 -4.15 23.12
N ASN A 329 -9.58 -4.61 22.11
CA ASN A 329 -8.18 -4.24 21.90
C ASN A 329 -8.01 -2.74 21.68
N ALA A 330 -8.87 -2.11 20.88
CA ALA A 330 -8.85 -0.66 20.67
C ALA A 330 -9.12 0.14 21.96
N CYS A 331 -9.80 -0.45 22.93
CA CYS A 331 -10.06 0.11 24.27
C CYS A 331 -9.06 -0.32 25.35
N ASN A 332 -7.95 -0.97 24.98
CA ASN A 332 -6.92 -1.49 25.90
C ASN A 332 -7.40 -2.62 26.85
N PHE A 333 -8.51 -3.27 26.52
CA PHE A 333 -8.90 -4.52 27.20
C PHE A 333 -8.18 -5.71 26.57
N SER A 334 -8.09 -6.82 27.32
CA SER A 334 -7.70 -8.10 26.72
C SER A 334 -8.70 -8.45 25.61
N PRO A 335 -8.25 -8.67 24.35
CA PRO A 335 -9.18 -9.01 23.26
C PRO A 335 -10.11 -10.16 23.63
N ASN A 336 -9.57 -11.30 24.04
CA ASN A 336 -10.35 -12.37 24.68
C ASN A 336 -10.20 -12.28 26.21
N HIS A 337 -11.32 -12.19 26.92
CA HIS A 337 -11.33 -12.02 28.38
C HIS A 337 -10.74 -13.24 29.11
N ASN A 338 -10.86 -14.45 28.55
CA ASN A 338 -10.35 -15.69 29.15
C ASN A 338 -8.85 -15.89 28.93
N ALA A 339 -8.19 -15.13 28.05
CA ALA A 339 -6.82 -15.40 27.64
C ALA A 339 -5.80 -15.43 28.79
N LYS A 340 -5.92 -14.51 29.75
CA LYS A 340 -5.01 -14.45 30.90
C LYS A 340 -5.21 -15.62 31.87
N GLU A 341 -6.46 -15.94 32.16
CA GLU A 341 -6.83 -17.05 33.05
C GLU A 341 -6.47 -18.40 32.40
N PHE A 342 -6.82 -18.59 31.13
CA PHE A 342 -6.44 -19.77 30.37
C PHE A 342 -4.93 -20.01 30.43
N LYS A 343 -4.12 -18.98 30.16
CA LYS A 343 -2.65 -19.10 30.23
C LYS A 343 -2.16 -19.56 31.60
N LYS A 344 -2.78 -19.10 32.68
CA LYS A 344 -2.45 -19.53 34.04
C LYS A 344 -2.79 -21.00 34.23
N LEU A 345 -4.03 -21.40 33.90
CA LEU A 345 -4.53 -22.75 34.10
C LEU A 345 -3.77 -23.78 33.26
N ILE A 346 -3.52 -23.48 31.98
CA ILE A 346 -2.81 -24.41 31.07
C ILE A 346 -1.34 -24.58 31.48
N SER A 347 -0.71 -23.55 32.09
CA SER A 347 0.66 -23.66 32.59
C SER A 347 0.77 -24.57 33.83
N GLN A 348 -0.32 -24.77 34.57
CA GLN A 348 -0.40 -25.65 35.72
C GLN A 348 -0.72 -27.08 35.30
N ASN A 349 -1.48 -27.27 34.20
CA ASN A 349 -1.92 -28.59 33.68
C ASN A 349 -1.20 -28.85 32.34
N LYS A 350 0.11 -29.01 32.40
CA LYS A 350 0.93 -29.26 31.21
C LYS A 350 0.71 -30.71 30.74
N SER A 351 0.48 -30.84 29.44
CA SER A 351 0.72 -32.09 28.71
C SER A 351 2.16 -32.09 28.15
N SER A 352 2.48 -32.99 27.29
CA SER A 352 3.77 -33.03 26.65
C SER A 352 3.61 -33.26 25.15
N ILE A 353 4.63 -33.00 24.40
CA ILE A 353 4.63 -33.36 22.98
C ILE A 353 4.46 -34.86 22.78
N GLU A 354 4.87 -35.70 23.76
CA GLU A 354 4.66 -37.14 23.76
C GLU A 354 3.20 -37.53 23.88
N THR A 355 2.30 -36.61 24.22
CA THR A 355 0.86 -36.81 24.15
C THR A 355 0.36 -36.69 22.71
N LEU A 356 0.94 -35.79 21.89
CA LEU A 356 0.58 -35.63 20.48
C LEU A 356 1.15 -36.75 19.60
N PHE A 357 2.38 -37.15 19.89
CA PHE A 357 3.11 -38.16 19.14
C PHE A 357 3.70 -39.20 20.10
N LYS A 358 3.81 -40.46 19.68
CA LYS A 358 4.57 -41.42 20.44
C LYS A 358 6.06 -41.10 20.47
N LYS A 359 6.74 -41.55 21.50
CA LYS A 359 8.19 -41.24 21.70
C LYS A 359 9.06 -41.75 20.53
N GLU A 360 8.67 -42.84 19.90
CA GLU A 360 9.33 -43.39 18.71
C GLU A 360 9.18 -42.52 17.45
N ASP A 361 8.10 -41.75 17.36
CA ASP A 361 7.78 -40.91 16.17
C ASP A 361 8.47 -39.55 16.20
N ILE A 362 8.98 -39.11 17.34
CA ILE A 362 9.68 -37.84 17.50
C ILE A 362 11.14 -38.05 17.88
N LYS A 363 12.00 -37.19 17.32
CA LYS A 363 13.43 -37.18 17.58
C LYS A 363 13.80 -35.96 18.43
N LYS A 364 15.08 -35.58 18.46
CA LYS A 364 15.53 -34.39 19.14
C LYS A 364 14.84 -33.14 18.55
N LEU A 365 14.10 -32.42 19.38
CA LEU A 365 13.40 -31.20 18.95
C LEU A 365 14.38 -30.07 18.64
N LYS A 366 14.20 -29.45 17.47
CA LYS A 366 14.95 -28.28 17.07
C LYS A 366 14.05 -27.22 16.46
N ASN A 367 14.18 -25.98 16.89
CA ASN A 367 13.41 -24.88 16.29
C ASN A 367 13.79 -24.66 14.84
N LEU A 368 12.80 -24.50 13.97
CA LEU A 368 12.93 -24.13 12.58
C LEU A 368 12.40 -22.69 12.37
N ASP A 369 13.27 -21.80 11.95
CA ASP A 369 12.92 -20.43 11.60
C ASP A 369 12.47 -20.38 10.13
N LEU A 370 11.18 -20.16 9.89
CA LEU A 370 10.59 -19.92 8.56
C LEU A 370 10.14 -18.47 8.38
N SER A 371 10.59 -17.57 9.26
CA SER A 371 10.27 -16.16 9.15
C SER A 371 10.72 -15.56 7.81
N VAL A 372 10.11 -14.44 7.43
CA VAL A 372 10.49 -13.70 6.21
C VAL A 372 11.97 -13.36 6.15
N SER A 373 12.64 -13.24 7.31
CA SER A 373 14.07 -12.94 7.45
C SER A 373 14.95 -14.17 7.66
N SER A 374 14.36 -15.36 7.64
CA SER A 374 15.10 -16.62 7.86
C SER A 374 16.25 -16.77 6.87
N LYS A 375 17.42 -17.10 7.40
CA LYS A 375 18.57 -17.51 6.59
C LYS A 375 18.49 -18.99 6.20
N TRP A 376 17.72 -19.78 6.94
CA TRP A 376 17.54 -21.20 6.64
C TRP A 376 16.60 -21.39 5.44
N LEU A 377 15.54 -20.55 5.35
CA LEU A 377 14.56 -20.57 4.27
C LEU A 377 15.09 -19.79 3.06
N SER A 378 15.81 -20.46 2.17
CA SER A 378 16.18 -19.89 0.88
C SER A 378 14.96 -19.81 -0.05
N ASN A 379 15.02 -19.02 -1.12
CA ASN A 379 13.84 -18.72 -1.94
C ASN A 379 13.37 -19.93 -2.78
N ASP A 380 14.26 -20.85 -3.13
CA ASP A 380 13.93 -22.14 -3.76
C ASP A 380 12.95 -22.96 -2.92
N LEU A 381 13.10 -22.90 -1.59
CA LEU A 381 12.26 -23.67 -0.66
C LEU A 381 10.87 -23.06 -0.45
N ILE A 382 10.64 -21.80 -0.85
CA ILE A 382 9.35 -21.12 -0.62
C ILE A 382 8.21 -21.75 -1.43
N ASN A 383 8.50 -22.16 -2.66
CA ASN A 383 7.50 -22.67 -3.59
C ASN A 383 7.75 -24.12 -4.03
N ASP A 384 8.90 -24.67 -3.73
CA ASP A 384 9.28 -26.04 -4.05
C ASP A 384 9.25 -26.93 -2.79
N VAL A 385 8.13 -27.66 -2.65
CA VAL A 385 7.89 -28.54 -1.51
C VAL A 385 8.89 -29.70 -1.49
N GLN A 386 9.31 -30.21 -2.65
CA GLN A 386 10.26 -31.34 -2.72
C GLN A 386 11.66 -30.92 -2.26
N SER A 387 12.12 -29.76 -2.70
CA SER A 387 13.39 -29.18 -2.24
C SER A 387 13.34 -28.89 -0.74
N PHE A 388 12.21 -28.39 -0.22
CA PHE A 388 12.01 -28.18 1.21
C PHE A 388 12.11 -29.49 2.00
N GLU A 389 11.39 -30.53 1.55
CA GLU A 389 11.41 -31.86 2.15
C GLU A 389 12.80 -32.49 2.11
N THR A 390 13.48 -32.41 0.97
CA THR A 390 14.86 -32.87 0.81
C THR A 390 15.79 -32.22 1.83
N LYS A 391 15.60 -30.92 2.10
CA LYS A 391 16.42 -30.18 3.09
C LYS A 391 16.11 -30.62 4.52
N ILE A 392 14.84 -30.83 4.86
CA ILE A 392 14.43 -31.38 6.16
C ILE A 392 15.04 -32.77 6.38
N ASN A 393 14.96 -33.64 5.38
CA ASN A 393 15.42 -35.02 5.44
C ASN A 393 16.94 -35.19 5.55
N LYS A 394 17.75 -34.13 5.32
CA LYS A 394 19.16 -34.09 5.65
C LYS A 394 19.44 -34.20 7.16
N TYR A 395 18.43 -34.08 8.00
CA TYR A 395 18.57 -34.12 9.46
C TYR A 395 17.65 -35.24 10.05
N PRO A 396 17.94 -36.50 9.78
CA PRO A 396 17.05 -37.62 10.14
C PRO A 396 16.85 -37.78 11.65
N ASP A 397 17.76 -37.27 12.50
CA ASP A 397 17.69 -37.37 13.96
C ASP A 397 17.05 -36.13 14.61
N ILE A 398 16.44 -35.25 13.82
CA ILE A 398 15.84 -34.01 14.28
C ILE A 398 14.38 -33.98 13.88
N THR A 399 13.50 -33.72 14.85
CA THR A 399 12.13 -33.26 14.58
C THR A 399 12.13 -31.74 14.68
N PHE A 400 11.91 -31.09 13.53
CA PHE A 400 11.80 -29.64 13.49
C PHE A 400 10.44 -29.21 13.99
N PHE A 401 10.40 -28.06 14.67
CA PHE A 401 9.17 -27.42 15.11
C PHE A 401 9.29 -25.92 15.12
N GLY A 402 8.17 -25.19 15.08
CA GLY A 402 8.19 -23.74 15.22
C GLY A 402 6.98 -23.05 14.63
N GLY A 403 7.07 -21.74 14.60
CA GLY A 403 6.22 -20.90 13.80
C GLY A 403 5.12 -20.13 14.51
N TYR A 404 4.88 -20.29 15.81
CA TYR A 404 3.84 -19.51 16.48
C TYR A 404 4.11 -18.00 16.42
N LEU A 405 3.12 -17.25 15.89
CA LEU A 405 3.19 -15.80 15.57
C LEU A 405 4.38 -15.42 14.70
N GLU A 406 4.81 -16.31 13.84
CA GLU A 406 5.89 -16.11 12.89
C GLU A 406 5.37 -15.52 11.58
N THR A 407 5.97 -14.43 11.13
CA THR A 407 5.62 -13.78 9.86
C THR A 407 6.38 -14.45 8.73
N ARG A 408 5.68 -15.14 7.83
CA ARG A 408 6.25 -16.02 6.81
C ARG A 408 6.05 -15.49 5.39
N ALA A 409 7.03 -15.68 4.50
CA ALA A 409 6.94 -15.35 3.09
C ALA A 409 6.25 -16.44 2.24
N VAL A 410 6.03 -17.63 2.79
CA VAL A 410 5.40 -18.77 2.08
C VAL A 410 3.91 -18.56 1.78
N TYR A 411 3.24 -17.66 2.48
CA TYR A 411 1.83 -17.31 2.26
C TYR A 411 1.70 -16.20 1.19
N ASN A 412 2.14 -16.48 -0.04
CA ASN A 412 2.29 -15.49 -1.12
C ASN A 412 1.26 -15.63 -2.26
N SER A 413 0.36 -16.63 -2.22
CA SER A 413 -0.70 -16.81 -3.22
C SER A 413 -1.81 -15.76 -3.07
N SER A 414 -2.68 -15.67 -4.10
CA SER A 414 -3.84 -14.77 -4.10
C SER A 414 -4.85 -15.07 -2.98
N ASP A 415 -4.91 -16.31 -2.49
CA ASP A 415 -5.85 -16.73 -1.44
C ASP A 415 -5.54 -16.07 -0.09
N TYR A 416 -4.28 -15.73 0.13
CA TYR A 416 -3.84 -14.98 1.32
C TYR A 416 -3.91 -13.48 1.15
N GLU A 417 -4.05 -12.95 -0.09
CA GLU A 417 -4.03 -11.51 -0.40
C GLU A 417 -5.39 -10.86 -0.16
N ARG A 418 -5.38 -9.67 0.41
CA ARG A 418 -6.56 -8.80 0.60
C ARG A 418 -6.21 -7.37 0.22
N LEU A 419 -7.17 -6.68 -0.41
CA LEU A 419 -7.05 -5.24 -0.64
C LEU A 419 -7.50 -4.51 0.64
N THR A 420 -6.61 -3.69 1.19
CA THR A 420 -6.80 -2.89 2.40
C THR A 420 -6.67 -1.40 2.09
N ASP A 421 -6.85 -0.55 3.09
CA ASP A 421 -6.61 0.90 2.94
C ASP A 421 -5.12 1.21 2.67
N THR A 422 -4.23 0.28 3.00
CA THR A 422 -2.77 0.34 2.80
C THR A 422 -2.27 -0.50 1.63
N GLY A 423 -3.17 -0.85 0.69
CA GLY A 423 -2.85 -1.58 -0.54
C GLY A 423 -3.14 -3.08 -0.47
N PHE A 424 -2.49 -3.84 -1.36
CA PHE A 424 -2.59 -5.31 -1.34
C PHE A 424 -1.69 -5.88 -0.26
N GLU A 425 -2.27 -6.60 0.68
CA GLU A 425 -1.56 -7.20 1.82
C GLU A 425 -1.89 -8.69 1.96
N ASN A 426 -0.90 -9.48 2.41
CA ASN A 426 -1.07 -10.91 2.64
C ASN A 426 -1.23 -11.20 4.13
N ARG A 427 -2.05 -12.21 4.44
CA ARG A 427 -2.09 -12.83 5.77
C ARG A 427 -0.82 -13.66 5.91
N THR A 428 0.14 -13.17 6.67
CA THR A 428 1.51 -13.74 6.74
C THR A 428 1.88 -14.28 8.10
N THR A 429 1.11 -13.96 9.16
CA THR A 429 1.42 -14.35 10.53
C THR A 429 0.74 -15.67 10.89
N HIS A 430 1.52 -16.66 11.17
CA HIS A 430 1.10 -18.03 11.50
C HIS A 430 0.56 -18.12 12.94
N LEU A 431 -0.57 -18.81 13.15
CA LEU A 431 -1.28 -18.82 14.43
C LEU A 431 -1.10 -20.11 15.25
N GLY A 432 -0.50 -21.12 14.67
CA GLY A 432 -0.22 -22.39 15.32
C GLY A 432 1.28 -22.63 15.48
N ILE A 433 1.60 -23.86 15.82
CA ILE A 433 2.94 -24.41 15.84
C ILE A 433 2.98 -25.62 14.90
N ASP A 434 4.01 -25.69 14.08
CA ASP A 434 4.19 -26.81 13.15
C ASP A 434 5.23 -27.78 13.67
N PHE A 435 5.00 -29.09 13.42
CA PHE A 435 5.93 -30.18 13.70
C PHE A 435 6.18 -30.96 12.42
N TRP A 436 7.41 -30.93 11.89
CA TRP A 436 7.77 -31.69 10.69
C TRP A 436 8.10 -33.13 11.08
N VAL A 437 7.18 -34.03 10.78
CA VAL A 437 7.27 -35.46 10.96
C VAL A 437 6.87 -36.17 9.67
N LYS A 438 7.15 -37.45 9.52
CA LYS A 438 6.83 -38.20 8.30
C LYS A 438 5.32 -38.29 8.07
N ASP A 439 4.93 -38.46 6.83
CA ASP A 439 3.56 -38.88 6.49
C ASP A 439 3.18 -40.19 7.17
N ASN A 440 1.89 -40.41 7.37
CA ASN A 440 1.33 -41.54 8.12
C ASN A 440 1.75 -41.63 9.61
N THR A 441 2.48 -40.63 10.14
CA THR A 441 2.76 -40.55 11.57
C THR A 441 1.44 -40.37 12.34
N PRO A 442 1.14 -41.22 13.32
CA PRO A 442 -0.08 -41.10 14.12
C PRO A 442 -0.12 -39.83 14.95
N VAL A 443 -1.28 -39.17 14.96
CA VAL A 443 -1.54 -37.94 15.74
C VAL A 443 -2.58 -38.24 16.80
N HIS A 444 -2.34 -37.77 18.02
CA HIS A 444 -3.19 -38.12 19.19
C HIS A 444 -3.78 -36.85 19.81
N SER A 445 -4.94 -36.98 20.49
CA SER A 445 -5.58 -35.88 21.20
C SER A 445 -4.72 -35.38 22.36
N ILE A 446 -4.53 -34.04 22.45
CA ILE A 446 -3.72 -33.45 23.51
C ILE A 446 -4.32 -33.55 24.90
N GLU A 447 -5.65 -33.55 24.98
CA GLU A 447 -6.44 -33.67 26.20
C GLU A 447 -7.77 -34.40 25.91
N ASP A 448 -8.49 -34.80 26.96
CA ASP A 448 -9.87 -35.30 26.84
C ASP A 448 -10.75 -34.25 26.17
N GLY A 449 -11.63 -34.69 25.26
CA GLY A 449 -12.51 -33.74 24.59
C GLY A 449 -13.54 -34.36 23.66
N HIS A 450 -14.34 -33.50 23.02
CA HIS A 450 -15.33 -33.88 22.03
C HIS A 450 -14.97 -33.34 20.68
N ILE A 451 -15.06 -34.18 19.66
CA ILE A 451 -14.80 -33.74 18.29
C ILE A 451 -15.84 -32.71 17.85
N LYS A 452 -15.41 -31.53 17.47
CA LYS A 452 -16.27 -30.42 17.06
C LYS A 452 -16.40 -30.29 15.56
N ILE A 453 -15.28 -30.42 14.85
CA ILE A 453 -15.20 -30.31 13.38
C ILE A 453 -14.31 -31.45 12.86
N ILE A 454 -14.75 -32.06 11.77
CA ILE A 454 -13.95 -32.94 10.92
C ILE A 454 -14.20 -32.52 9.48
N THR A 455 -13.16 -32.21 8.73
CA THR A 455 -13.31 -31.74 7.36
C THR A 455 -12.04 -31.99 6.53
N ASN A 456 -12.17 -31.89 5.21
CA ASN A 456 -11.05 -31.84 4.29
C ASN A 456 -11.06 -30.50 3.55
N ASP A 457 -10.03 -29.70 3.76
CA ASP A 457 -9.78 -28.47 2.99
C ASP A 457 -8.98 -28.82 1.73
N THR A 458 -9.65 -28.85 0.58
CA THR A 458 -9.07 -29.23 -0.71
C THR A 458 -8.41 -28.03 -1.44
N THR A 459 -8.36 -26.85 -0.81
CA THR A 459 -7.71 -25.71 -1.42
C THR A 459 -6.19 -25.88 -1.45
N SER A 460 -5.56 -25.41 -2.53
CA SER A 460 -4.10 -25.40 -2.60
C SER A 460 -3.53 -24.53 -1.48
N LYS A 461 -2.54 -25.06 -0.74
CA LYS A 461 -2.00 -24.44 0.47
C LYS A 461 -3.00 -24.29 1.62
N GLY A 462 -4.11 -25.05 1.59
CA GLY A 462 -5.05 -25.21 2.71
C GLY A 462 -4.59 -26.27 3.72
N TYR A 463 -5.51 -26.70 4.58
CA TYR A 463 -5.18 -27.64 5.66
C TYR A 463 -5.14 -29.11 5.23
N GLY A 464 -5.75 -29.48 4.08
CA GLY A 464 -6.01 -30.90 3.82
C GLY A 464 -6.98 -31.48 4.88
N GLY A 465 -6.66 -32.61 5.47
CA GLY A 465 -7.44 -33.16 6.58
C GLY A 465 -7.33 -32.31 7.84
N LEU A 466 -8.48 -32.01 8.45
CA LEU A 466 -8.59 -31.10 9.60
C LEU A 466 -9.52 -31.69 10.67
N ILE A 467 -9.06 -31.70 11.93
CA ILE A 467 -9.88 -32.02 13.10
C ILE A 467 -9.78 -30.91 14.12
N ILE A 468 -10.91 -30.50 14.70
CA ILE A 468 -10.97 -29.59 15.84
C ILE A 468 -11.69 -30.30 16.99
N ILE A 469 -11.07 -30.27 18.17
CA ILE A 469 -11.58 -30.90 19.40
C ILE A 469 -11.89 -29.80 20.42
N GLU A 470 -13.05 -29.89 21.06
CA GLU A 470 -13.47 -29.01 22.14
C GLU A 470 -13.05 -29.64 23.48
N HIS A 471 -12.37 -28.86 24.30
CA HIS A 471 -11.89 -29.23 25.64
C HIS A 471 -12.39 -28.27 26.69
N SER A 472 -12.23 -28.66 27.97
CA SER A 472 -12.52 -27.78 29.10
C SER A 472 -11.35 -27.78 30.10
N ILE A 473 -11.08 -26.58 30.68
CA ILE A 473 -10.13 -26.43 31.76
C ILE A 473 -10.73 -25.45 32.80
N GLY A 474 -11.07 -25.97 33.99
CA GLY A 474 -11.88 -25.17 34.93
C GLY A 474 -13.24 -24.83 34.32
N LYS A 475 -13.54 -23.55 34.22
CA LYS A 475 -14.77 -23.02 33.58
C LYS A 475 -14.56 -22.58 32.11
N ILE A 476 -13.34 -22.70 31.57
CA ILE A 476 -13.00 -22.24 30.23
C ILE A 476 -13.13 -23.38 29.24
N ILE A 477 -13.92 -23.17 28.18
CA ILE A 477 -13.95 -24.00 27.01
C ILE A 477 -12.87 -23.50 26.06
N TYR A 478 -12.07 -24.42 25.51
CA TYR A 478 -11.06 -24.11 24.50
C TYR A 478 -11.01 -25.22 23.43
N TYR A 479 -10.34 -24.96 22.36
CA TYR A 479 -10.29 -25.89 21.22
C TYR A 479 -8.84 -26.14 20.82
N SER A 480 -8.57 -27.36 20.35
CA SER A 480 -7.34 -27.72 19.67
C SER A 480 -7.62 -28.06 18.21
N LEU A 481 -6.82 -27.52 17.30
CA LEU A 481 -6.88 -27.76 15.87
C LEU A 481 -5.68 -28.60 15.45
N TYR A 482 -5.94 -29.63 14.66
CA TYR A 482 -4.96 -30.51 14.04
C TYR A 482 -5.14 -30.47 12.54
N GLY A 483 -4.20 -29.80 11.85
CA GLY A 483 -4.21 -29.62 10.40
C GLY A 483 -3.15 -30.44 9.69
N HIS A 484 -3.29 -30.57 8.39
CA HIS A 484 -2.43 -31.32 7.49
C HIS A 484 -2.46 -32.83 7.72
N LEU A 485 -3.62 -33.31 8.17
CA LEU A 485 -3.89 -34.73 8.33
C LEU A 485 -4.19 -35.41 6.98
N SER A 486 -4.18 -36.72 6.96
CA SER A 486 -4.64 -37.54 5.85
C SER A 486 -6.15 -37.34 5.57
N ASP A 487 -6.65 -37.88 4.45
CA ASP A 487 -8.05 -37.74 4.05
C ASP A 487 -9.03 -38.23 5.12
N GLN A 488 -9.78 -37.29 5.73
CA GLN A 488 -10.72 -37.52 6.80
C GLN A 488 -11.99 -38.26 6.37
N LYS A 489 -12.22 -38.46 5.07
CA LYS A 489 -13.31 -39.31 4.58
C LYS A 489 -13.14 -40.77 5.00
N LYS A 490 -11.91 -41.17 5.32
CA LYS A 490 -11.58 -42.53 5.81
C LYS A 490 -11.62 -42.65 7.33
N SER A 491 -11.86 -41.54 8.04
CA SER A 491 -11.88 -41.50 9.49
C SER A 491 -13.11 -42.27 10.07
N VAL A 492 -12.87 -43.04 11.09
CA VAL A 492 -13.95 -43.70 11.88
C VAL A 492 -14.57 -42.74 12.91
N LEU A 493 -13.91 -41.61 13.17
CA LEU A 493 -14.37 -40.61 14.13
C LEU A 493 -15.51 -39.76 13.53
N LYS A 494 -16.41 -39.32 14.38
CA LYS A 494 -17.58 -38.51 14.01
C LYS A 494 -17.63 -37.23 14.87
N VAL A 495 -18.21 -36.16 14.34
CA VAL A 495 -18.54 -34.98 15.12
C VAL A 495 -19.40 -35.38 16.33
N GLY A 496 -19.05 -34.88 17.50
CA GLY A 496 -19.67 -35.23 18.79
C GLY A 496 -19.02 -36.44 19.52
N SER A 497 -18.14 -37.22 18.87
CA SER A 497 -17.43 -38.33 19.54
C SER A 497 -16.53 -37.79 20.65
N PHE A 498 -16.54 -38.49 21.80
CA PHE A 498 -15.58 -38.23 22.87
C PHE A 498 -14.26 -38.95 22.54
N VAL A 499 -13.15 -38.28 22.76
CA VAL A 499 -11.80 -38.82 22.64
C VAL A 499 -11.02 -38.56 23.92
N LYS A 500 -10.21 -39.52 24.32
CA LYS A 500 -9.37 -39.45 25.50
C LYS A 500 -8.05 -38.80 25.17
N LYS A 501 -7.40 -38.20 26.16
CA LYS A 501 -6.01 -37.74 26.09
C LYS A 501 -5.09 -38.90 25.61
N GLY A 502 -4.27 -38.62 24.57
CA GLY A 502 -3.39 -39.63 24.00
C GLY A 502 -4.07 -40.63 23.08
N GLU A 503 -5.38 -40.52 22.83
CA GLU A 503 -6.10 -41.38 21.87
C GLU A 503 -5.75 -40.92 20.43
N LYS A 504 -5.53 -41.90 19.54
CA LYS A 504 -5.24 -41.60 18.12
C LYS A 504 -6.47 -41.02 17.45
N ILE A 505 -6.27 -39.85 16.82
CA ILE A 505 -7.30 -39.08 16.12
C ILE A 505 -7.12 -39.06 14.60
N GLY A 506 -5.91 -39.28 14.10
CA GLY A 506 -5.60 -39.26 12.68
C GLY A 506 -4.16 -39.60 12.41
N GLU A 507 -3.73 -39.34 11.19
CA GLU A 507 -2.35 -39.51 10.72
C GLU A 507 -1.95 -38.28 9.91
N ILE A 508 -0.66 -37.98 9.84
CA ILE A 508 -0.12 -36.91 8.99
C ILE A 508 -0.35 -37.27 7.52
N GLY A 509 -0.90 -36.34 6.76
CA GLY A 509 -1.19 -36.50 5.34
C GLY A 509 0.05 -36.39 4.46
N ALA A 510 0.08 -37.21 3.41
CA ALA A 510 1.04 -37.05 2.31
C ALA A 510 0.81 -35.71 1.59
N ILE A 511 1.79 -35.25 0.81
CA ILE A 511 1.73 -33.99 0.05
C ILE A 511 0.44 -33.84 -0.78
N SER A 512 -0.06 -34.97 -1.33
CA SER A 512 -1.28 -34.98 -2.16
C SER A 512 -2.58 -34.80 -1.35
N GLU A 513 -2.56 -34.98 -0.03
CA GLU A 513 -3.74 -34.98 0.83
C GLU A 513 -3.74 -33.81 1.83
N ASN A 514 -2.59 -33.23 2.13
CA ASN A 514 -2.36 -32.25 3.20
C ASN A 514 -2.40 -30.79 2.77
N GLY A 515 -2.94 -30.48 1.58
CA GLY A 515 -2.96 -29.14 1.01
C GLY A 515 -1.71 -28.79 0.19
N GLY A 516 -0.84 -29.78 -0.12
CA GLY A 516 0.37 -29.61 -0.93
C GLY A 516 1.55 -29.04 -0.13
N TRP A 517 1.68 -29.36 1.13
CA TRP A 517 2.79 -29.02 2.00
C TRP A 517 3.73 -30.21 2.23
N SER A 518 4.99 -29.92 2.59
CA SER A 518 5.85 -30.98 3.17
C SER A 518 5.16 -31.55 4.42
N PRO A 519 5.18 -32.88 4.65
CA PRO A 519 4.47 -33.50 5.76
C PRO A 519 4.79 -32.86 7.12
N HIS A 520 3.77 -32.37 7.81
CA HIS A 520 3.88 -31.78 9.14
C HIS A 520 2.50 -31.72 9.83
N LEU A 521 2.49 -31.63 11.13
CA LEU A 521 1.30 -31.29 11.90
C LEU A 521 1.25 -29.78 12.13
N HIS A 522 0.18 -29.12 11.73
CA HIS A 522 -0.18 -27.79 12.22
C HIS A 522 -1.03 -27.96 13.48
N PHE A 523 -0.52 -27.55 14.63
CA PHE A 523 -1.22 -27.61 15.91
C PHE A 523 -1.51 -26.21 16.44
N GLN A 524 -2.79 -25.91 16.71
CA GLN A 524 -3.22 -24.58 17.14
C GLN A 524 -4.22 -24.69 18.29
N LEU A 525 -4.14 -23.77 19.27
CA LEU A 525 -5.13 -23.63 20.33
C LEU A 525 -6.03 -22.43 20.04
N MET A 526 -7.32 -22.54 20.39
CA MET A 526 -8.28 -21.44 20.24
C MET A 526 -9.16 -21.33 21.48
N LEU A 527 -9.50 -20.10 21.88
CA LEU A 527 -10.44 -19.82 22.99
C LEU A 527 -11.87 -19.57 22.51
N THR A 528 -12.09 -19.56 21.21
CA THR A 528 -13.40 -19.42 20.56
C THR A 528 -13.27 -19.86 19.12
N LEU A 529 -14.34 -20.40 18.54
CA LEU A 529 -14.41 -20.71 17.11
C LEU A 529 -14.94 -19.54 16.27
N LEU A 530 -15.31 -18.40 16.88
CA LEU A 530 -15.82 -17.22 16.15
C LEU A 530 -16.94 -17.56 15.14
N ASP A 531 -17.78 -18.55 15.49
CA ASP A 531 -18.87 -19.07 14.63
C ASP A 531 -18.41 -19.80 13.34
N TYR A 532 -17.11 -20.09 13.17
CA TYR A 532 -16.62 -20.97 12.11
C TYR A 532 -17.09 -22.41 12.34
N GLN A 533 -17.62 -23.05 11.27
CA GLN A 533 -18.23 -24.37 11.36
C GLN A 533 -17.47 -25.46 10.62
N ASN A 534 -16.66 -25.12 9.63
CA ASN A 534 -15.97 -26.09 8.77
C ASN A 534 -14.44 -25.97 8.82
N ASP A 535 -13.93 -24.83 9.22
CA ASP A 535 -12.50 -24.54 9.31
C ASP A 535 -12.21 -23.51 10.42
N PHE A 536 -10.97 -23.10 10.54
CA PHE A 536 -10.57 -21.96 11.37
C PHE A 536 -9.28 -21.33 10.81
N PRO A 537 -9.11 -19.99 10.85
CA PRO A 537 -7.92 -19.34 10.31
C PRO A 537 -6.61 -19.81 10.97
N GLY A 538 -5.66 -20.30 10.16
CA GLY A 538 -4.30 -20.65 10.58
C GLY A 538 -3.31 -19.49 10.46
N VAL A 539 -3.73 -18.38 9.81
CA VAL A 539 -2.91 -17.20 9.57
C VAL A 539 -3.71 -15.92 9.69
N CYS A 540 -3.06 -14.83 10.11
CA CYS A 540 -3.66 -13.50 10.21
C CYS A 540 -2.79 -12.42 9.56
N MET A 541 -3.29 -11.20 9.48
CA MET A 541 -2.50 -10.03 9.12
C MET A 541 -1.55 -9.67 10.26
N GLU A 542 -0.37 -9.12 9.93
CA GLU A 542 0.64 -8.77 10.95
C GLU A 542 0.12 -7.74 11.97
N TYR A 543 -0.66 -6.76 11.53
CA TYR A 543 -1.23 -5.74 12.44
C TYR A 543 -2.35 -6.28 13.34
N GLU A 544 -2.87 -7.48 13.09
CA GLU A 544 -3.88 -8.17 13.91
C GLU A 544 -3.27 -9.11 14.97
N LYS A 545 -1.96 -9.25 14.98
CA LYS A 545 -1.20 -10.24 15.77
C LYS A 545 -1.57 -10.26 17.26
N ASP A 546 -1.71 -9.08 17.86
CA ASP A 546 -2.03 -8.98 19.30
C ASP A 546 -3.44 -9.49 19.60
N ILE A 547 -4.38 -9.26 18.68
CA ILE A 547 -5.77 -9.73 18.81
C ILE A 547 -5.82 -11.25 18.66
N TRP A 548 -5.22 -11.75 17.57
CA TRP A 548 -5.19 -13.18 17.31
C TRP A 548 -4.39 -13.96 18.35
N SER A 549 -3.34 -13.41 18.94
CA SER A 549 -2.60 -14.04 20.04
C SER A 549 -3.43 -14.24 21.31
N SER A 550 -4.46 -13.40 21.49
CA SER A 550 -5.43 -13.53 22.60
C SER A 550 -6.54 -14.54 22.29
N ILE A 551 -6.86 -14.74 21.01
CA ILE A 551 -7.85 -15.75 20.55
C ILE A 551 -7.18 -17.12 20.42
N CYS A 552 -5.97 -17.15 19.87
CA CYS A 552 -5.14 -18.32 19.63
C CYS A 552 -3.91 -18.28 20.55
N PRO A 553 -3.97 -18.77 21.79
CA PRO A 553 -2.85 -18.74 22.72
C PRO A 553 -1.72 -19.67 22.27
N ASP A 554 -0.49 -19.32 22.70
CA ASP A 554 0.74 -20.05 22.35
C ASP A 554 0.69 -21.53 22.77
N PRO A 555 0.73 -22.48 21.82
CA PRO A 555 0.66 -23.91 22.14
C PRO A 555 1.86 -24.45 22.95
N VAL A 556 2.97 -23.74 22.97
CA VAL A 556 4.16 -24.07 23.76
C VAL A 556 3.83 -24.24 25.25
N HIS A 557 2.81 -23.51 25.75
CA HIS A 557 2.42 -23.59 27.16
C HIS A 557 1.81 -24.92 27.56
N ILE A 558 1.06 -25.58 26.68
CA ILE A 558 0.50 -26.93 26.94
C ILE A 558 1.52 -28.02 26.65
N LEU A 559 2.38 -27.84 25.64
CA LEU A 559 3.30 -28.87 25.16
C LEU A 559 4.60 -28.97 25.97
N ASN A 560 4.83 -28.08 26.93
CA ASN A 560 6.06 -28.03 27.75
C ASN A 560 7.35 -27.94 26.93
N ILE A 561 7.32 -27.23 25.83
CA ILE A 561 8.49 -27.01 24.94
C ILE A 561 9.14 -25.68 25.30
N LYS A 562 10.48 -25.59 25.18
CA LYS A 562 11.19 -24.32 25.39
C LYS A 562 10.78 -23.31 24.32
N LYS A 563 10.44 -22.09 24.77
CA LYS A 563 9.99 -21.00 23.88
C LYS A 563 11.06 -20.67 22.85
N THR A 564 10.65 -20.53 21.60
CA THR A 564 11.48 -20.09 20.50
C THR A 564 11.68 -18.59 20.56
N HIS A 565 12.91 -18.12 20.39
CA HIS A 565 13.22 -16.70 20.27
C HIS A 565 12.92 -16.21 18.86
N ASN A 566 11.86 -15.44 18.68
CA ASN A 566 11.70 -14.61 17.49
C ASN A 566 12.61 -13.39 17.66
N SER A 567 13.61 -13.24 16.79
CA SER A 567 14.47 -12.06 16.75
C SER A 567 13.58 -10.82 16.47
N LYS A 568 13.46 -9.92 17.45
CA LYS A 568 12.80 -8.64 17.23
C LYS A 568 13.71 -7.75 16.39
N PHE A 569 13.30 -7.45 15.16
CA PHE A 569 13.99 -6.45 14.34
C PHE A 569 13.69 -5.04 14.86
N ASP A 570 14.74 -4.35 15.28
CA ASP A 570 14.66 -2.97 15.74
C ASP A 570 15.12 -2.02 14.62
N LYS A 571 14.15 -1.49 13.89
CA LYS A 571 14.37 -0.51 12.80
C LYS A 571 15.04 0.76 13.33
N THR A 572 14.74 1.18 14.57
CA THR A 572 15.29 2.38 15.18
C THR A 572 16.78 2.19 15.48
N LYS A 573 17.13 1.06 16.04
CA LYS A 573 18.53 0.68 16.28
C LYS A 573 19.33 0.65 14.97
N LEU A 574 18.76 0.05 13.90
CA LEU A 574 19.41 0.01 12.59
C LEU A 574 19.60 1.43 12.00
N LYS A 575 18.59 2.30 12.09
CA LYS A 575 18.65 3.69 11.62
C LYS A 575 19.72 4.49 12.38
N ASN A 576 19.85 4.28 13.68
CA ASN A 576 20.87 4.93 14.50
C ASN A 576 22.26 4.42 14.17
N SER A 577 22.46 3.11 13.99
CA SER A 577 23.72 2.53 13.55
C SER A 577 24.14 3.05 12.17
N ARG A 578 23.18 3.16 11.24
CA ARG A 578 23.45 3.73 9.91
C ARG A 578 23.95 5.16 9.99
N LYS A 579 23.34 6.01 10.82
CA LYS A 579 23.82 7.39 11.04
C LYS A 579 25.22 7.46 11.63
N LYS A 580 25.57 6.47 12.46
CA LYS A 580 26.90 6.42 13.11
C LYS A 580 28.01 6.00 12.14
N TYR A 581 27.73 5.03 11.27
CA TYR A 581 28.78 4.38 10.46
C TYR A 581 28.77 4.75 8.97
N LEU A 582 27.69 5.32 8.45
CA LEU A 582 27.57 5.67 7.03
C LEU A 582 27.42 7.19 6.84
N PRO A 583 27.96 7.74 5.74
CA PRO A 583 27.94 9.18 5.48
C PRO A 583 26.52 9.66 5.14
N ASN A 584 26.22 10.93 5.43
CA ASN A 584 24.90 11.53 5.25
C ASN A 584 24.48 11.68 3.77
N ASN A 585 25.43 11.72 2.84
CA ASN A 585 25.15 11.79 1.40
C ASN A 585 24.72 10.43 0.80
N LEU A 586 24.87 9.32 1.51
CA LEU A 586 24.28 8.04 1.17
C LEU A 586 22.81 8.00 1.63
N LYS A 587 21.95 8.69 0.86
CA LYS A 587 20.54 8.91 1.21
C LYS A 587 19.70 7.65 1.12
N LEU A 588 18.71 7.54 2.01
CA LEU A 588 17.64 6.56 1.91
C LEU A 588 16.50 7.10 1.04
N SER A 589 15.80 6.22 0.36
CA SER A 589 14.57 6.55 -0.33
C SER A 589 13.42 6.67 0.67
N TYR A 590 12.41 7.46 0.31
CA TYR A 590 11.17 7.69 1.03
C TYR A 590 11.32 8.48 2.35
N ASN A 591 10.26 9.22 2.71
CA ASN A 591 10.19 9.97 3.97
C ASN A 591 10.33 9.04 5.17
N GLU A 592 9.66 7.88 5.14
CA GLU A 592 9.84 6.79 6.09
C GLU A 592 10.55 5.61 5.41
N PRO A 593 11.84 5.38 5.71
CA PRO A 593 12.63 4.29 5.12
C PRO A 593 12.06 2.92 5.41
N ILE A 594 12.26 1.98 4.50
CA ILE A 594 11.82 0.60 4.62
C ILE A 594 13.00 -0.26 5.07
N TYR A 595 12.73 -1.22 5.96
CA TYR A 595 13.69 -2.26 6.33
C TYR A 595 13.42 -3.52 5.51
N ILE A 596 14.13 -3.68 4.39
CA ILE A 596 14.00 -4.84 3.48
C ILE A 596 14.89 -5.97 3.98
N VAL A 597 14.34 -7.19 4.02
CA VAL A 597 15.02 -8.40 4.49
C VAL A 597 15.07 -9.51 3.44
N ARG A 598 14.21 -9.45 2.42
CA ARG A 598 14.15 -10.47 1.35
C ARG A 598 13.75 -9.85 0.01
N GLY A 599 14.25 -10.41 -1.07
CA GLY A 599 13.76 -10.17 -2.43
C GLY A 599 13.38 -11.49 -3.09
N PHE A 600 12.29 -11.50 -3.86
CA PHE A 600 11.88 -12.66 -4.64
C PHE A 600 11.10 -12.23 -5.88
N ASN A 601 11.57 -12.62 -7.05
CA ASN A 601 11.00 -12.21 -8.33
C ASN A 601 10.87 -10.67 -8.45
N GLN A 602 9.67 -10.14 -8.70
CA GLN A 602 9.40 -8.70 -8.77
C GLN A 602 9.03 -8.07 -7.41
N PHE A 603 9.26 -8.76 -6.31
CA PHE A 603 8.86 -8.30 -4.99
C PHE A 603 10.03 -8.16 -4.02
N LEU A 604 9.93 -7.16 -3.15
CA LEU A 604 10.76 -7.00 -1.96
C LEU A 604 9.90 -7.14 -0.70
N TYR A 605 10.46 -7.73 0.35
CA TYR A 605 9.76 -7.99 1.61
C TYR A 605 10.44 -7.24 2.75
N SER A 606 9.66 -6.51 3.53
CA SER A 606 10.14 -5.88 4.74
C SER A 606 10.14 -6.85 5.93
N SER A 607 10.82 -6.44 7.01
CA SER A 607 10.95 -7.25 8.22
C SER A 607 9.64 -7.62 8.92
N ASN A 608 8.56 -6.87 8.65
CA ASN A 608 7.20 -7.17 9.12
C ASN A 608 6.36 -7.96 8.10
N GLY A 609 6.99 -8.53 7.07
CA GLY A 609 6.32 -9.36 6.07
C GLY A 609 5.57 -8.60 4.98
N LYS A 610 5.50 -7.26 5.02
CA LYS A 610 4.84 -6.49 3.96
C LYS A 610 5.57 -6.70 2.64
N LYS A 611 4.83 -7.15 1.63
CA LYS A 611 5.28 -7.37 0.26
C LYS A 611 5.19 -6.06 -0.53
N TYR A 612 6.26 -5.67 -1.18
CA TYR A 612 6.33 -4.50 -2.05
C TYR A 612 6.56 -4.91 -3.49
N LEU A 613 5.68 -4.47 -4.38
CA LEU A 613 5.87 -4.59 -5.82
C LEU A 613 6.97 -3.61 -6.26
N ASP A 614 8.04 -4.13 -6.83
CA ASP A 614 9.19 -3.34 -7.24
C ASP A 614 9.03 -2.81 -8.67
N THR A 615 8.91 -1.50 -8.81
CA THR A 615 8.87 -0.85 -10.13
C THR A 615 10.12 0.01 -10.40
N VAL A 616 11.18 -0.13 -9.61
CA VAL A 616 12.34 0.80 -9.61
C VAL A 616 13.67 0.11 -9.87
N ASN A 617 13.87 -1.09 -9.28
CA ASN A 617 15.20 -1.70 -9.22
C ASN A 617 15.54 -2.48 -10.49
N ASN A 618 15.88 -1.76 -11.55
CA ASN A 618 16.28 -2.33 -12.83
C ASN A 618 17.60 -3.12 -12.82
N ILE A 619 18.30 -3.15 -11.68
CA ILE A 619 19.48 -4.01 -11.48
C ILE A 619 19.11 -5.49 -11.28
N ALA A 620 17.97 -5.77 -10.66
CA ALA A 620 17.43 -7.14 -10.55
C ALA A 620 16.70 -7.54 -11.83
N HIS A 621 17.43 -7.55 -12.92
CA HIS A 621 16.90 -7.56 -14.29
C HIS A 621 15.98 -8.74 -14.60
N VAL A 622 16.40 -9.96 -14.22
CA VAL A 622 15.62 -11.19 -14.38
C VAL A 622 14.86 -11.60 -13.10
N GLY A 623 14.71 -10.65 -12.17
CA GLY A 623 14.04 -10.85 -10.89
C GLY A 623 15.00 -10.95 -9.70
N HIS A 624 14.54 -10.49 -8.54
CA HIS A 624 15.28 -10.64 -7.30
C HIS A 624 15.49 -12.12 -6.98
N GLN A 625 16.72 -12.48 -6.65
CA GLN A 625 17.06 -13.86 -6.27
C GLN A 625 16.59 -14.90 -7.31
N ASN A 626 16.78 -14.60 -8.61
CA ASN A 626 16.51 -15.59 -9.65
C ASN A 626 17.30 -16.88 -9.35
N LEU A 627 16.61 -18.03 -9.30
CA LEU A 627 17.16 -19.27 -8.80
C LEU A 627 18.35 -19.75 -9.66
N LYS A 628 18.22 -19.68 -10.98
CA LYS A 628 19.28 -20.15 -11.91
C LYS A 628 20.53 -19.28 -11.79
N VAL A 629 20.37 -17.98 -11.67
CA VAL A 629 21.49 -17.07 -11.44
C VAL A 629 22.15 -17.32 -10.10
N THR A 630 21.36 -17.63 -9.06
CA THR A 630 21.88 -17.91 -7.70
C THR A 630 22.61 -19.25 -7.68
N GLU A 631 22.08 -20.30 -8.32
CA GLU A 631 22.72 -21.61 -8.49
C GLU A 631 24.06 -21.46 -9.23
N ALA A 632 24.07 -20.81 -10.38
CA ALA A 632 25.28 -20.56 -11.18
C ALA A 632 26.38 -19.84 -10.39
N ALA A 633 25.99 -18.84 -9.57
CA ALA A 633 26.92 -18.14 -8.70
C ALA A 633 27.50 -19.07 -7.62
N ALA A 634 26.64 -19.86 -6.94
CA ALA A 634 27.04 -20.75 -5.84
C ALA A 634 27.94 -21.90 -6.35
N GLU A 635 27.62 -22.47 -7.49
CA GLU A 635 28.45 -23.50 -8.13
C GLU A 635 29.85 -22.97 -8.46
N GLN A 636 29.93 -21.85 -9.19
CA GLN A 636 31.22 -21.35 -9.67
C GLN A 636 32.10 -20.84 -8.55
N ILE A 637 31.54 -20.16 -7.51
CA ILE A 637 32.35 -19.68 -6.38
C ILE A 637 32.88 -20.85 -5.53
N GLY A 638 32.21 -21.99 -5.55
CA GLY A 638 32.64 -23.22 -4.88
C GLY A 638 33.82 -23.91 -5.60
N ILE A 639 34.10 -23.56 -6.86
CA ILE A 639 35.18 -24.16 -7.67
C ILE A 639 36.38 -23.23 -7.76
N LEU A 640 36.19 -22.05 -8.35
CA LEU A 640 37.27 -21.09 -8.60
C LEU A 640 36.73 -19.69 -8.85
N ASN A 641 37.36 -18.70 -8.23
CA ASN A 641 37.22 -17.29 -8.62
C ASN A 641 38.63 -16.66 -8.66
N THR A 642 39.06 -16.22 -9.85
CA THR A 642 40.39 -15.67 -10.09
C THR A 642 40.34 -14.58 -11.19
N ASN A 643 41.49 -14.01 -11.56
CA ASN A 643 41.62 -12.97 -12.56
C ASN A 643 41.78 -13.54 -13.98
N THR A 644 41.87 -12.67 -14.98
CA THR A 644 41.91 -13.01 -16.43
C THR A 644 43.30 -13.40 -16.94
N ARG A 645 44.33 -13.49 -16.07
CA ARG A 645 45.68 -13.89 -16.50
C ARG A 645 45.82 -15.38 -16.74
N TYR A 646 44.79 -16.17 -16.42
CA TYR A 646 44.76 -17.60 -16.65
C TYR A 646 43.63 -17.94 -17.64
N LEU A 647 43.83 -18.98 -18.44
CA LEU A 647 42.79 -19.49 -19.31
C LEU A 647 41.62 -20.04 -18.49
N HIS A 648 40.41 -19.61 -18.80
CA HIS A 648 39.19 -20.08 -18.15
C HIS A 648 38.01 -20.08 -19.14
N ASP A 649 37.18 -21.12 -19.08
CA ASP A 649 36.05 -21.31 -20.03
C ASP A 649 34.95 -20.27 -19.85
N GLU A 650 34.68 -19.83 -18.62
CA GLU A 650 33.55 -18.92 -18.34
C GLU A 650 33.69 -17.55 -19.00
N ILE A 651 34.89 -16.98 -19.07
CA ILE A 651 35.10 -15.71 -19.77
C ILE A 651 34.83 -15.83 -21.26
N ILE A 652 35.26 -16.97 -21.86
CA ILE A 652 35.06 -17.24 -23.27
C ILE A 652 33.60 -17.52 -23.58
N SER A 653 32.93 -18.31 -22.72
CA SER A 653 31.50 -18.62 -22.82
C SER A 653 30.65 -17.35 -22.80
N LEU A 654 30.88 -16.48 -21.79
CA LEU A 654 30.18 -15.18 -21.68
C LEU A 654 30.47 -14.31 -22.92
N SER A 655 31.75 -14.19 -23.33
CA SER A 655 32.12 -13.33 -24.47
C SER A 655 31.46 -13.77 -25.78
N LYS A 656 31.42 -15.08 -26.04
CA LYS A 656 30.73 -15.64 -27.22
C LYS A 656 29.22 -15.38 -27.16
N ASN A 657 28.59 -15.67 -26.04
CA ASN A 657 27.16 -15.46 -25.86
C ASN A 657 26.79 -13.97 -25.98
N LEU A 658 27.55 -13.10 -25.34
CA LEU A 658 27.33 -11.65 -25.43
C LEU A 658 27.50 -11.10 -26.85
N ILE A 659 28.61 -11.44 -27.55
CA ILE A 659 28.85 -10.98 -28.91
C ILE A 659 27.77 -11.49 -29.86
N SER A 660 27.22 -12.69 -29.65
CA SER A 660 26.15 -13.22 -30.50
C SER A 660 24.89 -12.34 -30.52
N LYS A 661 24.73 -11.47 -29.55
CA LYS A 661 23.62 -10.50 -29.44
C LYS A 661 23.91 -9.16 -30.14
N PHE A 662 25.12 -8.97 -30.68
CA PHE A 662 25.54 -7.73 -31.33
C PHE A 662 25.65 -7.87 -32.85
N PRO A 663 25.54 -6.74 -33.59
CA PRO A 663 25.92 -6.69 -35.01
C PRO A 663 27.39 -7.08 -35.17
N LYS A 664 27.73 -7.80 -36.27
CA LYS A 664 29.07 -8.35 -36.57
C LYS A 664 30.24 -7.37 -36.41
N LYS A 665 29.99 -6.06 -36.60
CA LYS A 665 30.99 -4.99 -36.46
C LYS A 665 31.52 -4.87 -35.02
N LEU A 666 30.68 -5.18 -34.02
CA LEU A 666 31.02 -5.12 -32.60
C LEU A 666 31.48 -6.51 -32.13
N SER A 667 32.78 -6.75 -32.13
CA SER A 667 33.36 -8.09 -32.02
C SER A 667 34.34 -8.31 -30.89
N LYS A 668 34.70 -7.28 -30.13
CA LYS A 668 35.64 -7.37 -29.00
C LYS A 668 34.99 -6.95 -27.70
N VAL A 669 35.22 -7.70 -26.62
CA VAL A 669 34.68 -7.48 -25.28
C VAL A 669 35.78 -7.25 -24.30
N TYR A 670 35.64 -6.20 -23.48
CA TYR A 670 36.43 -5.92 -22.28
C TYR A 670 35.51 -5.99 -21.09
N LEU A 671 35.85 -6.78 -20.06
CA LEU A 671 35.05 -6.97 -18.86
C LEU A 671 35.58 -6.11 -17.72
N VAL A 672 34.66 -5.42 -17.05
CA VAL A 672 34.90 -4.53 -15.90
C VAL A 672 33.86 -4.80 -14.82
N ASN A 673 33.83 -4.00 -13.74
CA ASN A 673 33.00 -4.30 -12.56
C ASN A 673 31.75 -3.38 -12.42
N SER A 674 31.67 -2.34 -13.24
CA SER A 674 30.55 -1.38 -13.19
C SER A 674 30.35 -0.66 -14.50
N GLY A 675 29.17 -0.04 -14.69
CA GLY A 675 28.92 0.85 -15.81
C GLY A 675 29.80 2.11 -15.83
N SER A 676 30.22 2.60 -14.63
CA SER A 676 31.15 3.72 -14.53
C SER A 676 32.52 3.36 -15.08
N GLU A 677 33.07 2.19 -14.71
CA GLU A 677 34.32 1.69 -15.28
C GLU A 677 34.20 1.44 -16.79
N ALA A 678 33.05 0.91 -17.25
CA ALA A 678 32.82 0.68 -18.68
C ALA A 678 32.85 2.00 -19.47
N ASN A 679 32.16 3.04 -19.00
CA ASN A 679 32.16 4.33 -19.65
C ASN A 679 33.54 5.00 -19.61
N GLU A 680 34.28 4.90 -18.51
CA GLU A 680 35.63 5.44 -18.38
C GLU A 680 36.62 4.73 -19.31
N LEU A 681 36.50 3.40 -19.45
CA LEU A 681 37.28 2.61 -20.41
C LEU A 681 36.94 3.01 -21.86
N ALA A 682 35.65 3.18 -22.20
CA ALA A 682 35.20 3.62 -23.51
C ALA A 682 35.77 4.99 -23.87
N MET A 683 35.81 5.92 -22.90
CA MET A 683 36.46 7.24 -23.06
C MET A 683 37.96 7.07 -23.33
N ARG A 684 38.65 6.27 -22.53
CA ARG A 684 40.07 6.01 -22.71
C ARG A 684 40.37 5.41 -24.07
N MET A 685 39.59 4.44 -24.56
CA MET A 685 39.70 3.89 -25.90
C MET A 685 39.53 4.94 -26.98
N SER A 686 38.49 5.74 -26.87
CA SER A 686 38.19 6.80 -27.83
C SER A 686 39.23 7.91 -27.82
N THR A 687 39.78 8.29 -26.68
CA THR A 687 40.89 9.24 -26.52
C THR A 687 42.12 8.74 -27.30
N LEU A 688 42.54 7.50 -27.08
CA LEU A 688 43.68 6.92 -27.79
C LEU A 688 43.43 6.75 -29.29
N PHE A 689 42.21 6.36 -29.64
CA PHE A 689 41.87 6.20 -31.06
C PHE A 689 41.90 7.53 -31.83
N ARG A 690 41.45 8.61 -31.21
CA ARG A 690 41.31 9.94 -31.85
C ARG A 690 42.41 10.93 -31.48
N ASN A 691 43.23 10.64 -30.48
CA ASN A 691 44.19 11.56 -29.89
C ASN A 691 43.53 12.90 -29.47
N SER A 692 42.46 12.81 -28.68
CA SER A 692 41.67 13.94 -28.16
C SER A 692 40.88 13.53 -26.91
N GLU A 693 40.72 14.45 -25.96
CA GLU A 693 39.90 14.29 -24.73
C GLU A 693 38.58 15.08 -24.79
N ASN A 694 38.19 15.58 -25.95
CA ASN A 694 36.95 16.34 -26.13
C ASN A 694 35.78 15.39 -26.41
N TYR A 695 34.67 15.57 -25.70
CA TYR A 695 33.47 14.72 -25.83
C TYR A 695 32.21 15.53 -26.08
N ILE A 696 31.31 14.99 -26.89
CA ILE A 696 29.93 15.48 -27.00
C ILE A 696 29.05 14.69 -26.06
N VAL A 697 28.27 15.41 -25.25
CA VAL A 697 27.30 14.84 -24.29
C VAL A 697 25.92 15.46 -24.48
N MET A 698 24.88 14.81 -23.96
CA MET A 698 23.52 15.35 -23.95
C MET A 698 23.19 15.95 -22.58
N GLN A 699 22.50 17.06 -22.58
CA GLN A 699 21.89 17.59 -21.36
C GLN A 699 20.97 16.53 -20.71
N GLY A 700 21.03 16.42 -19.39
CA GLY A 700 20.29 15.40 -18.63
C GLY A 700 20.92 14.01 -18.64
N GLY A 701 22.02 13.79 -19.40
CA GLY A 701 22.72 12.49 -19.45
C GLY A 701 23.45 12.15 -18.15
N TYR A 702 23.50 10.82 -17.84
CA TYR A 702 24.20 10.29 -16.67
C TYR A 702 25.00 9.02 -17.04
N HIS A 703 26.31 9.07 -16.87
CA HIS A 703 27.22 8.03 -17.34
C HIS A 703 28.10 7.41 -16.25
N GLY A 704 27.94 7.81 -14.99
CA GLY A 704 28.67 7.17 -13.90
C GLY A 704 29.04 8.10 -12.73
N ASN A 705 29.87 7.54 -11.83
CA ASN A 705 30.23 8.17 -10.57
C ASN A 705 31.75 8.21 -10.29
N THR A 706 32.60 7.98 -11.32
CA THR A 706 34.04 8.26 -11.27
C THR A 706 34.27 9.69 -11.75
N ASN A 707 35.45 10.27 -11.50
CA ASN A 707 35.73 11.66 -11.84
C ASN A 707 35.47 11.96 -13.33
N LYS A 708 35.98 11.12 -14.23
CA LYS A 708 35.81 11.28 -15.66
C LYS A 708 34.35 11.08 -16.11
N THR A 709 33.64 10.14 -15.54
CA THR A 709 32.22 9.94 -15.86
C THR A 709 31.31 11.04 -15.30
N ILE A 710 31.69 11.66 -14.18
CA ILE A 710 31.00 12.88 -13.65
C ILE A 710 31.18 14.05 -14.62
N GLU A 711 32.39 14.25 -15.16
CA GLU A 711 32.67 15.31 -16.14
C GLU A 711 31.80 15.25 -17.39
N ILE A 712 31.44 14.04 -17.85
CA ILE A 712 30.56 13.84 -19.03
C ILE A 712 29.07 13.67 -18.66
N SER A 713 28.72 13.76 -17.39
CA SER A 713 27.33 13.59 -16.91
C SER A 713 26.71 14.95 -16.56
N ASN A 714 25.96 15.58 -17.48
CA ASN A 714 25.25 16.84 -17.22
C ASN A 714 24.38 16.72 -15.94
N TYR A 715 23.66 15.64 -15.77
CA TYR A 715 22.87 15.36 -14.57
C TYR A 715 23.65 15.50 -13.25
N LYS A 716 25.00 15.35 -13.30
CA LYS A 716 25.88 15.49 -12.13
C LYS A 716 26.57 16.83 -12.05
N TYR A 717 27.24 17.26 -13.12
CA TYR A 717 28.04 18.50 -13.01
C TYR A 717 27.17 19.75 -12.87
N ASP A 718 25.93 19.77 -13.37
CA ASP A 718 24.95 20.84 -13.16
C ASP A 718 24.10 20.71 -11.89
N SER A 719 24.22 19.58 -11.16
CA SER A 719 23.47 19.39 -9.92
C SER A 719 24.09 20.18 -8.76
N LYS A 720 23.32 20.37 -7.66
CA LYS A 720 23.82 21.00 -6.43
C LYS A 720 25.07 20.27 -5.91
N GLY A 721 26.21 20.96 -5.86
CA GLY A 721 27.50 20.41 -5.48
C GLY A 721 28.32 19.84 -6.65
N GLY A 722 27.85 20.02 -7.89
CA GLY A 722 28.62 19.77 -9.11
C GLY A 722 29.57 20.91 -9.41
N ASN A 723 30.60 20.61 -10.21
CA ASN A 723 31.67 21.57 -10.57
C ASN A 723 31.39 22.36 -11.85
N GLY A 724 30.19 22.21 -12.44
CA GLY A 724 29.87 22.75 -13.75
C GLY A 724 30.53 22.00 -14.91
N LYS A 725 30.24 22.43 -16.12
CA LYS A 725 30.73 21.84 -17.35
C LYS A 725 32.23 22.09 -17.57
N ALA A 726 33.02 21.06 -17.80
CA ALA A 726 34.44 21.18 -18.14
C ALA A 726 34.64 21.69 -19.55
N LYS A 727 35.82 22.30 -19.82
CA LYS A 727 36.15 22.94 -21.13
C LYS A 727 36.16 22.00 -22.32
N ASN A 728 36.53 20.74 -22.07
CA ASN A 728 36.60 19.68 -23.08
C ASN A 728 35.25 18.99 -23.36
N ILE A 729 34.15 19.48 -22.73
CA ILE A 729 32.81 18.95 -22.92
C ILE A 729 31.96 19.84 -23.81
N PHE A 730 31.48 19.27 -24.90
CA PHE A 730 30.58 19.86 -25.86
C PHE A 730 29.16 19.36 -25.59
N GLU A 731 28.31 20.23 -25.08
CA GLU A 731 26.95 19.83 -24.66
C GLU A 731 25.93 20.21 -25.73
N ILE A 732 25.06 19.25 -26.06
CA ILE A 732 23.87 19.49 -26.88
C ILE A 732 22.62 19.51 -25.98
N PRO A 733 21.60 20.35 -26.30
CA PRO A 733 20.37 20.37 -25.54
C PRO A 733 19.68 18.99 -25.48
N MET A 734 19.06 18.69 -24.36
CA MET A 734 18.24 17.49 -24.19
C MET A 734 17.13 17.47 -25.26
N PRO A 735 17.05 16.44 -26.10
CA PRO A 735 16.10 16.39 -27.21
C PRO A 735 14.69 15.98 -26.78
N ASP A 736 14.12 16.73 -25.83
CA ASP A 736 12.77 16.54 -25.31
C ASP A 736 11.75 17.31 -26.18
N GLU A 737 10.90 16.60 -26.91
CA GLU A 737 9.83 17.16 -27.73
C GLU A 737 8.65 17.71 -26.93
N PHE A 738 8.54 17.40 -25.63
CA PHE A 738 7.43 17.84 -24.78
C PHE A 738 7.71 19.16 -24.07
N ARG A 739 8.77 19.23 -23.25
CA ARG A 739 9.13 20.42 -22.48
C ARG A 739 10.53 20.99 -22.79
N GLY A 740 11.26 20.37 -23.71
CA GLY A 740 12.59 20.79 -24.05
C GLY A 740 12.67 22.15 -24.78
N LYS A 741 13.89 22.50 -25.21
CA LYS A 741 14.19 23.74 -25.94
C LYS A 741 13.36 23.87 -27.23
N HIS A 742 13.20 22.77 -27.96
CA HIS A 742 12.39 22.69 -29.16
C HIS A 742 11.26 21.69 -28.95
N ARG A 743 10.02 22.09 -29.20
CA ARG A 743 8.83 21.33 -28.85
C ARG A 743 8.01 20.94 -30.07
N GLY A 744 7.27 19.83 -29.96
CA GLY A 744 6.28 19.37 -30.91
C GLY A 744 6.89 18.80 -32.22
N LYS A 745 6.03 18.66 -33.21
CA LYS A 745 6.36 18.02 -34.48
C LYS A 745 7.45 18.83 -35.21
N GLY A 746 8.56 18.18 -35.55
CA GLY A 746 9.72 18.83 -36.18
C GLY A 746 10.81 19.26 -35.20
N ALA A 747 10.63 19.13 -33.90
CA ALA A 747 11.66 19.44 -32.91
C ALA A 747 12.96 18.69 -33.15
N GLY A 748 12.88 17.42 -33.57
CA GLY A 748 14.04 16.60 -33.89
C GLY A 748 14.98 17.23 -34.92
N LYS A 749 14.44 17.89 -35.96
CA LYS A 749 15.26 18.62 -36.96
C LYS A 749 15.99 19.81 -36.33
N LYS A 750 15.32 20.58 -35.47
CA LYS A 750 15.92 21.72 -34.77
C LYS A 750 17.03 21.29 -33.80
N TYR A 751 16.84 20.17 -33.08
CA TYR A 751 17.90 19.59 -32.26
C TYR A 751 19.08 19.13 -33.08
N PHE A 752 18.83 18.57 -34.27
CA PHE A 752 19.91 18.19 -35.18
C PHE A 752 20.66 19.41 -35.71
N GLU A 753 19.99 20.50 -36.04
CA GLU A 753 20.62 21.78 -36.43
C GLU A 753 21.51 22.33 -35.31
N GLU A 754 21.11 22.25 -34.03
CA GLU A 754 21.95 22.62 -32.89
C GLU A 754 23.21 21.75 -32.81
N PHE A 755 23.06 20.44 -33.03
CA PHE A 755 24.19 19.51 -33.09
C PHE A 755 25.14 19.86 -34.23
N GLU A 756 24.64 20.14 -35.45
CA GLU A 756 25.48 20.55 -36.57
C GLU A 756 26.22 21.87 -36.30
N LYS A 757 25.55 22.87 -35.74
CA LYS A 757 26.17 24.14 -35.31
C LYS A 757 27.32 23.92 -34.33
N LEU A 758 27.15 22.98 -33.37
CA LEU A 758 28.17 22.62 -32.38
C LEU A 758 29.40 22.02 -33.09
N ILE A 759 29.21 21.06 -34.02
CA ILE A 759 30.30 20.45 -34.81
C ILE A 759 31.03 21.50 -35.64
N LEU A 760 30.30 22.41 -36.32
CA LEU A 760 30.89 23.48 -37.14
C LEU A 760 31.69 24.47 -36.28
N LYS A 761 31.20 24.79 -35.09
CA LYS A 761 31.89 25.67 -34.13
C LYS A 761 33.21 25.02 -33.68
N ALA A 762 33.17 23.76 -33.26
CA ALA A 762 34.36 23.02 -32.84
C ALA A 762 35.38 22.95 -33.99
N LYS A 763 34.96 22.69 -35.24
CA LYS A 763 35.84 22.69 -36.43
C LYS A 763 36.47 24.05 -36.66
N LYS A 764 35.72 25.16 -36.58
CA LYS A 764 36.27 26.53 -36.74
C LYS A 764 37.28 26.88 -35.65
N ALA A 765 37.11 26.33 -34.44
CA ALA A 765 38.04 26.53 -33.33
C ALA A 765 39.24 25.54 -33.40
N ASN A 766 39.34 24.71 -34.44
CA ASN A 766 40.35 23.66 -34.59
C ASN A 766 40.32 22.62 -33.44
N GLU A 767 39.17 22.46 -32.79
CA GLU A 767 38.92 21.52 -31.68
C GLU A 767 38.63 20.13 -32.26
N LYS A 768 39.49 19.17 -31.94
CA LYS A 768 39.29 17.77 -32.33
C LYS A 768 38.43 17.06 -31.29
N ILE A 769 37.33 16.47 -31.72
CA ILE A 769 36.41 15.73 -30.83
C ILE A 769 36.69 14.24 -30.96
N SER A 770 36.75 13.54 -29.82
CA SER A 770 36.98 12.10 -29.70
C SER A 770 35.73 11.31 -29.98
N ALA A 771 34.71 11.53 -29.22
CA ALA A 771 33.46 10.77 -29.31
C ALA A 771 32.24 11.59 -28.84
N MET A 772 31.08 11.14 -29.32
CA MET A 772 29.78 11.44 -28.75
C MET A 772 29.33 10.25 -27.91
N ILE A 773 28.98 10.47 -26.65
CA ILE A 773 28.34 9.46 -25.78
C ILE A 773 26.85 9.78 -25.64
N PHE A 774 26.01 8.77 -25.74
CA PHE A 774 24.57 8.93 -25.57
C PHE A 774 23.92 7.71 -24.90
N GLU A 775 22.90 7.97 -24.08
CA GLU A 775 21.94 6.96 -23.63
C GLU A 775 20.87 6.80 -24.73
N PRO A 776 20.51 5.61 -25.21
CA PRO A 776 19.47 5.43 -26.24
C PRO A 776 18.11 5.99 -25.86
N ILE A 777 17.78 5.96 -24.57
CA ILE A 777 16.71 6.71 -23.92
C ILE A 777 17.36 7.40 -22.71
N ILE A 778 17.34 8.73 -22.64
CA ILE A 778 17.97 9.45 -21.52
C ILE A 778 17.24 9.07 -20.24
N SER A 779 17.95 8.45 -19.31
CA SER A 779 17.32 7.86 -18.13
C SER A 779 17.07 8.87 -16.99
N CYS A 780 18.14 9.38 -16.40
CA CYS A 780 18.04 10.31 -15.26
C CYS A 780 17.44 11.66 -15.66
N GLY A 781 17.55 12.08 -16.91
CA GLY A 781 16.88 13.24 -17.46
C GLY A 781 15.35 13.11 -17.59
N GLY A 782 14.77 11.93 -17.33
CA GLY A 782 13.33 11.73 -17.28
C GLY A 782 12.75 10.76 -18.33
N GLN A 783 13.47 9.72 -18.69
CA GLN A 783 13.10 8.70 -19.71
C GLN A 783 12.78 9.30 -21.09
N ILE A 784 13.63 10.25 -21.51
CA ILE A 784 13.44 10.97 -22.78
C ILE A 784 13.73 10.06 -23.97
N GLU A 785 12.71 9.77 -24.77
CA GLU A 785 12.87 9.14 -26.08
C GLU A 785 13.50 10.12 -27.07
N MET A 786 14.48 9.67 -27.84
CA MET A 786 15.08 10.51 -28.89
C MET A 786 14.10 10.75 -30.02
N PRO A 787 14.05 11.96 -30.60
CA PRO A 787 13.22 12.22 -31.77
C PRO A 787 13.56 11.29 -32.94
N TYR A 788 12.56 10.99 -33.74
CA TYR A 788 12.72 10.07 -34.86
C TYR A 788 13.89 10.47 -35.79
N ASN A 789 14.76 9.52 -36.13
CA ASN A 789 15.97 9.66 -36.92
C ASN A 789 17.07 10.63 -36.40
N PHE A 790 16.89 11.25 -35.25
CA PHE A 790 17.84 12.22 -34.67
C PHE A 790 19.25 11.60 -34.57
N ILE A 791 19.40 10.49 -33.86
CA ILE A 791 20.70 9.81 -33.67
C ILE A 791 21.27 9.30 -35.01
N LYS A 792 20.40 8.83 -35.89
CA LYS A 792 20.84 8.41 -37.26
C LYS A 792 21.44 9.56 -38.07
N MET A 793 20.85 10.74 -37.99
CA MET A 793 21.40 11.96 -38.63
C MET A 793 22.72 12.39 -37.98
N CYS A 794 22.77 12.39 -36.63
CA CYS A 794 24.00 12.66 -35.88
C CYS A 794 25.14 11.70 -36.30
N LYS A 795 24.86 10.37 -36.36
CA LYS A 795 25.87 9.37 -36.74
C LYS A 795 26.49 9.65 -38.10
N LYS A 796 25.72 10.05 -39.13
CA LYS A 796 26.24 10.43 -40.45
C LYS A 796 27.23 11.61 -40.39
N VAL A 797 26.94 12.61 -39.55
CA VAL A 797 27.85 13.76 -39.40
C VAL A 797 29.08 13.35 -38.60
N LEU A 798 28.92 12.53 -37.54
CA LEU A 798 30.03 12.00 -36.74
C LEU A 798 31.02 11.23 -37.63
N GLU A 799 30.53 10.34 -38.51
CA GLU A 799 31.33 9.58 -39.47
C GLU A 799 32.10 10.50 -40.43
N LYS A 800 31.45 11.53 -40.99
CA LYS A 800 32.09 12.54 -41.87
C LYS A 800 33.25 13.26 -41.17
N HIS A 801 33.16 13.45 -39.84
CA HIS A 801 34.19 14.14 -39.06
C HIS A 801 35.10 13.19 -38.27
N ASN A 802 35.00 11.87 -38.55
CA ASN A 802 35.73 10.83 -37.83
C ASN A 802 35.57 10.90 -36.30
N ILE A 803 34.40 11.19 -35.79
CA ILE A 803 34.04 11.22 -34.35
C ILE A 803 33.38 9.88 -34.04
N LEU A 804 33.81 9.20 -32.94
CA LEU A 804 33.23 7.93 -32.54
C LEU A 804 31.85 8.15 -31.90
N LEU A 805 30.99 7.13 -32.00
CA LEU A 805 29.71 7.07 -31.29
C LEU A 805 29.78 5.99 -30.21
N ILE A 806 29.61 6.38 -28.97
CA ILE A 806 29.53 5.51 -27.80
C ILE A 806 28.05 5.42 -27.36
N ALA A 807 27.49 4.20 -27.36
CA ALA A 807 26.16 3.95 -26.82
C ALA A 807 26.25 3.43 -25.37
N ASP A 808 25.67 4.16 -24.44
CA ASP A 808 25.55 3.76 -23.04
C ASP A 808 24.28 2.93 -22.85
N GLU A 809 24.40 1.61 -22.86
CA GLU A 809 23.32 0.63 -22.68
C GLU A 809 23.12 0.18 -21.22
N VAL A 810 23.76 0.84 -20.28
CA VAL A 810 23.72 0.49 -18.86
C VAL A 810 22.28 0.50 -18.31
N GLN A 811 21.35 1.20 -18.95
CA GLN A 811 19.96 1.28 -18.52
C GLN A 811 18.97 0.61 -19.50
N THR A 812 19.27 0.61 -20.80
CA THR A 812 18.35 0.26 -21.89
C THR A 812 18.56 -1.13 -22.47
N GLY A 813 19.74 -1.70 -22.27
CA GLY A 813 20.14 -2.99 -22.84
C GLY A 813 19.44 -4.22 -22.25
N PHE A 814 19.81 -5.38 -22.79
CA PHE A 814 19.36 -6.70 -22.36
C PHE A 814 17.83 -6.91 -22.48
N GLY A 815 17.22 -6.44 -23.57
CA GLY A 815 15.81 -6.64 -23.86
C GLY A 815 14.84 -5.74 -23.09
N ARG A 816 15.34 -4.78 -22.30
CA ARG A 816 14.55 -3.84 -21.48
C ARG A 816 13.52 -3.07 -22.29
N VAL A 817 13.93 -2.60 -23.49
CA VAL A 817 13.08 -1.78 -24.37
C VAL A 817 12.05 -2.61 -25.17
N GLY A 818 12.08 -3.93 -25.05
CA GLY A 818 11.09 -4.87 -25.63
C GLY A 818 11.21 -5.05 -27.16
N GLU A 819 11.14 -3.97 -27.93
CA GLU A 819 11.19 -4.00 -29.39
C GLU A 819 12.55 -4.52 -29.90
N LYS A 820 13.62 -4.21 -29.20
CA LYS A 820 15.01 -4.57 -29.55
C LYS A 820 15.73 -5.14 -28.32
N TYR A 821 16.82 -5.87 -28.55
CA TYR A 821 17.65 -6.36 -27.45
C TYR A 821 18.54 -5.23 -26.88
N TRP A 822 19.04 -4.35 -27.77
CA TRP A 822 19.79 -3.15 -27.41
C TRP A 822 19.01 -1.88 -27.75
N GLY A 823 19.11 -0.87 -26.89
CA GLY A 823 18.43 0.40 -27.10
C GLY A 823 18.92 1.17 -28.34
N PHE A 824 20.21 1.10 -28.68
CA PHE A 824 20.72 1.78 -29.87
C PHE A 824 20.09 1.29 -31.19
N GLU A 825 19.60 0.04 -31.23
CA GLU A 825 18.92 -0.52 -32.41
C GLU A 825 17.58 0.19 -32.68
N LEU A 826 16.97 0.85 -31.70
CA LEU A 826 15.76 1.67 -31.89
C LEU A 826 16.01 2.85 -32.83
N HIS A 827 17.27 3.28 -32.95
CA HIS A 827 17.70 4.42 -33.77
C HIS A 827 18.24 4.01 -35.15
N ASN A 828 18.26 2.72 -35.47
CA ASN A 828 18.82 2.19 -36.68
C ASN A 828 20.28 2.64 -36.90
N VAL A 829 21.10 2.61 -35.86
CA VAL A 829 22.54 2.91 -35.88
C VAL A 829 23.33 1.74 -35.31
N ILE A 830 24.59 1.61 -35.74
CA ILE A 830 25.57 0.73 -35.08
C ILE A 830 26.63 1.68 -34.49
N PRO A 831 26.76 1.74 -33.18
CA PRO A 831 27.79 2.53 -32.52
C PRO A 831 29.17 1.90 -32.73
N ASP A 832 30.24 2.65 -32.42
CA ASP A 832 31.60 2.16 -32.50
C ASP A 832 32.03 1.50 -31.17
N ILE A 833 31.44 1.94 -30.03
CA ILE A 833 31.63 1.36 -28.72
C ILE A 833 30.25 1.28 -28.01
N VAL A 834 30.02 0.21 -27.28
CA VAL A 834 28.85 0.03 -26.41
C VAL A 834 29.32 -0.25 -24.99
N THR A 835 28.73 0.41 -24.03
CA THR A 835 29.01 0.19 -22.61
C THR A 835 27.84 -0.49 -21.90
N LEU A 836 28.14 -1.43 -21.02
CA LEU A 836 27.18 -2.32 -20.35
C LEU A 836 27.39 -2.29 -18.84
N GLY A 837 26.34 -2.58 -18.10
CA GLY A 837 26.42 -2.67 -16.64
C GLY A 837 25.10 -3.16 -16.04
N LYS A 838 24.71 -2.64 -14.89
CA LYS A 838 23.45 -2.94 -14.13
C LYS A 838 22.73 -4.26 -14.44
N PRO A 839 21.99 -4.40 -15.60
CA PRO A 839 21.24 -5.61 -15.93
C PRO A 839 22.11 -6.86 -16.01
N MET A 840 23.35 -6.70 -16.49
CA MET A 840 24.25 -7.79 -16.84
C MET A 840 24.49 -8.79 -15.70
N GLY A 841 24.55 -8.30 -14.45
CA GLY A 841 24.84 -9.14 -13.28
C GLY A 841 23.65 -9.47 -12.41
N ASN A 842 22.44 -9.03 -12.73
CA ASN A 842 21.24 -9.18 -11.88
C ASN A 842 21.47 -8.78 -10.41
N GLY A 843 22.22 -7.68 -10.19
CA GLY A 843 22.60 -7.20 -8.86
C GLY A 843 24.04 -7.54 -8.46
N HIS A 844 24.69 -8.48 -9.14
CA HIS A 844 26.12 -8.76 -8.97
C HIS A 844 26.97 -7.73 -9.72
N PRO A 845 28.11 -7.25 -9.18
CA PRO A 845 28.93 -6.24 -9.83
C PRO A 845 29.64 -6.81 -11.08
N ILE A 846 29.24 -6.35 -12.25
CA ILE A 846 29.87 -6.60 -13.55
C ILE A 846 29.46 -5.52 -14.56
N GLY A 847 30.35 -5.19 -15.47
CA GLY A 847 30.11 -4.37 -16.64
C GLY A 847 30.98 -4.83 -17.81
N ALA A 848 30.75 -4.28 -18.99
CA ALA A 848 31.55 -4.58 -20.17
C ALA A 848 31.62 -3.39 -21.15
N VAL A 849 32.66 -3.38 -21.94
CA VAL A 849 32.80 -2.55 -23.15
C VAL A 849 32.84 -3.46 -24.32
N VAL A 850 31.96 -3.24 -25.31
CA VAL A 850 31.97 -3.97 -26.60
C VAL A 850 32.35 -2.97 -27.67
N CYS A 851 33.37 -3.28 -28.49
CA CYS A 851 33.86 -2.38 -29.50
C CYS A 851 34.21 -3.09 -30.80
N THR A 852 34.54 -2.29 -31.83
CA THR A 852 35.02 -2.80 -33.09
C THR A 852 36.47 -3.36 -32.96
N ASP A 853 36.86 -4.26 -33.84
CA ASP A 853 38.22 -4.80 -33.88
C ASP A 853 39.26 -3.70 -34.12
N GLU A 854 38.96 -2.73 -34.96
CA GLU A 854 39.84 -1.59 -35.23
C GLU A 854 40.17 -0.76 -33.96
N ILE A 855 39.14 -0.46 -33.14
CA ILE A 855 39.33 0.25 -31.88
C ILE A 855 40.16 -0.61 -30.90
N SER A 856 39.86 -1.90 -30.82
CA SER A 856 40.60 -2.81 -29.96
C SER A 856 42.09 -2.89 -30.33
N LYS A 857 42.40 -3.02 -31.64
CA LYS A 857 43.77 -3.00 -32.16
C LYS A 857 44.53 -1.70 -31.87
N LYS A 858 43.86 -0.56 -31.99
CA LYS A 858 44.45 0.74 -31.66
C LYS A 858 44.68 0.94 -30.16
N PHE A 859 43.83 0.31 -29.36
CA PHE A 859 43.96 0.33 -27.88
C PHE A 859 45.11 -0.57 -27.40
N ASP A 860 45.48 -1.59 -28.14
CA ASP A 860 46.66 -2.44 -27.91
C ASP A 860 47.94 -1.70 -28.32
N ASN A 861 48.33 -0.75 -27.45
CA ASN A 861 49.47 0.16 -27.70
C ASN A 861 50.71 -0.20 -26.88
N GLY A 862 50.76 -1.42 -26.30
CA GLY A 862 51.83 -1.90 -25.43
C GLY A 862 51.56 -1.70 -23.92
N LEU A 863 50.56 -0.92 -23.55
CA LEU A 863 50.11 -0.82 -22.17
C LEU A 863 49.09 -1.92 -21.85
N GLU A 864 49.47 -2.84 -20.94
CA GLU A 864 48.58 -3.93 -20.52
C GLU A 864 47.24 -3.39 -20.00
N PHE A 865 46.11 -3.95 -20.46
CA PHE A 865 44.82 -3.81 -19.83
C PHE A 865 44.61 -4.92 -18.83
N PHE A 866 44.56 -4.59 -17.53
CA PHE A 866 44.34 -5.52 -16.43
C PHE A 866 43.36 -4.96 -15.43
N SER A 867 42.39 -5.78 -15.03
CA SER A 867 41.50 -5.52 -13.90
C SER A 867 41.53 -6.73 -12.96
N SER A 868 41.74 -6.52 -11.66
CA SER A 868 41.81 -7.60 -10.69
C SER A 868 40.53 -8.43 -10.59
N PHE A 869 39.39 -7.82 -10.84
CA PHE A 869 38.09 -8.46 -10.71
C PHE A 869 37.27 -8.51 -12.00
N GLY A 870 37.58 -7.65 -12.99
CA GLY A 870 36.90 -7.66 -14.28
C GLY A 870 37.15 -8.97 -15.02
N GLY A 871 36.11 -9.68 -15.41
CA GLY A 871 36.19 -10.96 -16.12
C GLY A 871 36.50 -12.18 -15.24
N ASN A 872 36.34 -12.07 -13.91
CA ASN A 872 36.47 -13.23 -13.04
C ASN A 872 35.40 -14.30 -13.34
N PRO A 873 35.69 -15.60 -13.11
CA PRO A 873 34.79 -16.70 -13.46
C PRO A 873 33.40 -16.62 -12.88
N VAL A 874 33.26 -16.20 -11.64
CA VAL A 874 31.94 -16.09 -10.96
C VAL A 874 31.08 -15.02 -11.63
N SER A 875 31.63 -13.83 -11.86
CA SER A 875 30.90 -12.75 -12.55
C SER A 875 30.52 -13.14 -13.97
N CYS A 876 31.44 -13.85 -14.67
CA CYS A 876 31.18 -14.34 -16.02
C CYS A 876 30.05 -15.38 -16.05
N ARG A 877 30.08 -16.35 -15.15
CA ARG A 877 29.04 -17.40 -15.04
C ARG A 877 27.67 -16.78 -14.72
N ILE A 878 27.62 -15.83 -13.78
CA ILE A 878 26.39 -15.08 -13.44
C ILE A 878 25.84 -14.34 -14.65
N ALA A 879 26.67 -13.56 -15.33
CA ALA A 879 26.22 -12.73 -16.46
C ALA A 879 25.78 -13.61 -17.64
N ASN A 880 26.45 -14.72 -17.89
CA ASN A 880 26.05 -15.68 -18.89
C ASN A 880 24.67 -16.27 -18.58
N GLU A 881 24.41 -16.64 -17.31
CA GLU A 881 23.12 -17.17 -16.91
C GLU A 881 22.01 -16.10 -16.96
N VAL A 882 22.30 -14.84 -16.70
CA VAL A 882 21.33 -13.74 -16.91
C VAL A 882 20.90 -13.65 -18.37
N ILE A 883 21.83 -13.76 -19.34
CA ILE A 883 21.51 -13.78 -20.79
C ILE A 883 20.63 -15.00 -21.10
N ASN A 884 20.99 -16.18 -20.59
CA ASN A 884 20.24 -17.42 -20.79
C ASN A 884 18.81 -17.30 -20.21
N GLU A 885 18.64 -16.68 -19.04
CA GLU A 885 17.32 -16.48 -18.42
C GLU A 885 16.44 -15.54 -19.25
N ILE A 886 17.01 -14.48 -19.83
CA ILE A 886 16.27 -13.57 -20.73
C ILE A 886 15.70 -14.35 -21.91
N ASP A 887 16.51 -15.22 -22.51
CA ASP A 887 16.10 -16.01 -23.68
C ASP A 887 15.10 -17.11 -23.28
N ARG A 888 15.42 -17.92 -22.26
CA ARG A 888 14.60 -19.04 -21.78
C ARG A 888 13.20 -18.62 -21.40
N GLN A 889 13.08 -17.51 -20.64
CA GLN A 889 11.80 -16.99 -20.19
C GLN A 889 11.17 -16.00 -21.18
N LYS A 890 11.80 -15.74 -22.33
CA LYS A 890 11.33 -14.79 -23.35
C LYS A 890 11.07 -13.38 -22.77
N LEU A 891 11.94 -12.91 -21.88
CA LEU A 891 11.72 -11.70 -21.08
C LEU A 891 11.69 -10.43 -21.93
N GLN A 892 12.39 -10.38 -23.07
CA GLN A 892 12.27 -9.28 -24.03
C GLN A 892 10.84 -9.16 -24.58
N SER A 893 10.23 -10.28 -24.98
CA SER A 893 8.83 -10.28 -25.45
C SER A 893 7.86 -9.91 -24.34
N ASN A 894 8.13 -10.37 -23.09
CA ASN A 894 7.34 -9.96 -21.93
C ASN A 894 7.44 -8.45 -21.70
N ALA A 895 8.63 -7.87 -21.81
CA ALA A 895 8.83 -6.43 -21.65
C ALA A 895 8.03 -5.63 -22.70
N LEU A 896 7.99 -6.11 -23.95
CA LEU A 896 7.18 -5.48 -25.01
C LEU A 896 5.68 -5.55 -24.69
N LYS A 897 5.17 -6.76 -24.44
CA LYS A 897 3.74 -7.00 -24.19
C LYS A 897 3.25 -6.23 -22.95
N THR A 898 3.96 -6.38 -21.84
CA THR A 898 3.59 -5.77 -20.56
C THR A 898 3.76 -4.26 -20.59
N GLY A 899 4.82 -3.76 -21.27
CA GLY A 899 5.06 -2.33 -21.43
C GLY A 899 3.98 -1.65 -22.27
N LEU A 900 3.51 -2.26 -23.35
CA LEU A 900 2.38 -1.77 -24.16
C LEU A 900 1.11 -1.70 -23.33
N PHE A 901 0.76 -2.78 -22.63
CA PHE A 901 -0.41 -2.82 -21.74
C PHE A 901 -0.37 -1.71 -20.68
N LEU A 902 0.77 -1.54 -20.03
CA LEU A 902 0.94 -0.53 -19.00
C LEU A 902 0.85 0.90 -19.57
N LYS A 903 1.49 1.17 -20.72
CA LYS A 903 1.39 2.48 -21.40
C LYS A 903 -0.04 2.82 -21.79
N ASP A 904 -0.82 1.88 -22.28
CA ASP A 904 -2.21 2.10 -22.64
C ASP A 904 -3.09 2.35 -21.40
N GLY A 905 -2.85 1.62 -20.32
CA GLY A 905 -3.48 1.91 -19.04
C GLY A 905 -3.16 3.31 -18.49
N LEU A 906 -1.89 3.73 -18.57
CA LEU A 906 -1.45 5.09 -18.19
C LEU A 906 -2.07 6.17 -19.08
N LYS A 907 -2.17 5.95 -20.41
CA LYS A 907 -2.89 6.86 -21.33
C LYS A 907 -4.38 7.00 -20.96
N ASN A 908 -5.03 5.91 -20.52
CA ASN A 908 -6.40 6.00 -20.03
C ASN A 908 -6.51 6.79 -18.73
N LEU A 909 -5.51 6.70 -17.85
CA LEU A 909 -5.44 7.54 -16.67
C LEU A 909 -5.20 9.02 -17.04
N SER A 910 -4.34 9.32 -18.03
CA SER A 910 -4.08 10.71 -18.43
C SER A 910 -5.32 11.43 -18.99
N LYS A 911 -6.24 10.70 -19.63
CA LYS A 911 -7.54 11.26 -20.05
C LYS A 911 -8.42 11.70 -18.88
N LYS A 912 -8.27 11.05 -17.71
CA LYS A 912 -9.04 11.37 -16.50
C LYS A 912 -8.32 12.38 -15.60
N TYR A 913 -6.99 12.39 -15.64
CA TYR A 913 -6.13 13.16 -14.75
C TYR A 913 -5.14 14.02 -15.56
N PRO A 914 -5.49 15.27 -15.89
CA PRO A 914 -4.69 16.15 -16.77
C PRO A 914 -3.29 16.46 -16.22
N ILE A 915 -3.03 16.24 -14.92
CA ILE A 915 -1.71 16.35 -14.32
C ILE A 915 -0.67 15.41 -14.98
N ILE A 916 -1.12 14.32 -15.62
CA ILE A 916 -0.26 13.43 -16.41
C ILE A 916 -0.04 14.09 -17.77
N GLY A 917 1.04 14.84 -17.90
CA GLY A 917 1.34 15.60 -19.11
C GLY A 917 1.94 14.77 -20.23
N ASN A 918 2.84 13.83 -19.88
CA ASN A 918 3.49 12.98 -20.89
C ASN A 918 3.74 11.58 -20.36
N ILE A 919 3.61 10.59 -21.27
CA ILE A 919 3.91 9.17 -21.03
C ILE A 919 4.84 8.71 -22.15
N ARG A 920 6.06 8.37 -21.80
CA ARG A 920 7.11 8.02 -22.75
C ARG A 920 7.92 6.79 -22.34
N GLY A 921 8.78 6.32 -23.23
CA GLY A 921 9.61 5.14 -23.01
C GLY A 921 9.16 3.91 -23.78
N LYS A 922 9.97 2.87 -23.77
CA LYS A 922 9.82 1.63 -24.53
C LYS A 922 9.87 0.41 -23.61
N GLY A 923 9.09 -0.62 -23.90
CA GLY A 923 9.04 -1.83 -23.10
C GLY A 923 8.78 -1.55 -21.62
N LEU A 924 9.59 -2.11 -20.74
CA LEU A 924 9.54 -1.85 -19.28
C LEU A 924 10.54 -0.76 -18.84
N PHE A 925 10.62 0.31 -19.62
CA PHE A 925 11.39 1.51 -19.37
C PHE A 925 10.50 2.73 -19.64
N ILE A 926 9.68 3.11 -18.66
CA ILE A 926 8.58 4.07 -18.82
C ILE A 926 8.80 5.26 -17.88
N GLY A 927 8.54 6.47 -18.41
CA GLY A 927 8.46 7.71 -17.65
C GLY A 927 7.05 8.31 -17.74
N VAL A 928 6.54 8.79 -16.61
CA VAL A 928 5.26 9.50 -16.53
C VAL A 928 5.53 10.87 -15.93
N GLU A 929 5.43 11.91 -16.76
CA GLU A 929 5.72 13.28 -16.36
C GLU A 929 4.48 13.98 -15.84
N LEU A 930 4.59 14.54 -14.63
CA LEU A 930 3.53 15.32 -14.00
C LEU A 930 3.80 16.83 -14.16
N VAL A 931 2.81 17.52 -14.69
CA VAL A 931 2.85 18.97 -14.93
C VAL A 931 1.50 19.61 -14.64
N ASP A 932 1.52 20.93 -14.41
CA ASP A 932 0.31 21.73 -14.38
C ASP A 932 -0.19 22.08 -15.81
N LYS A 933 -1.28 22.87 -15.91
CA LYS A 933 -1.86 23.31 -17.19
C LYS A 933 -0.92 24.16 -18.05
N ASP A 934 0.06 24.82 -17.44
CA ASP A 934 1.03 25.69 -18.10
C ASP A 934 2.35 24.95 -18.37
N LEU A 935 2.37 23.64 -18.19
CA LEU A 935 3.51 22.72 -18.33
C LEU A 935 4.62 22.97 -17.30
N ASN A 936 4.33 23.61 -16.17
CA ASN A 936 5.28 23.69 -15.08
C ASN A 936 5.39 22.33 -14.35
N PRO A 937 6.59 21.97 -13.85
CA PRO A 937 6.80 20.67 -13.21
C PRO A 937 6.08 20.56 -11.86
N GLU A 938 5.31 19.50 -11.67
CA GLU A 938 4.61 19.17 -10.42
C GLU A 938 5.45 18.29 -9.48
N THR A 939 6.61 18.81 -9.07
CA THR A 939 7.60 18.11 -8.24
C THR A 939 7.04 17.67 -6.89
N GLU A 940 6.27 18.52 -6.20
CA GLU A 940 5.68 18.17 -4.90
C GLU A 940 4.66 17.05 -4.99
N LYS A 941 3.79 17.09 -6.01
CA LYS A 941 2.78 16.04 -6.22
C LYS A 941 3.44 14.74 -6.65
N THR A 942 4.52 14.79 -7.42
CA THR A 942 5.32 13.61 -7.77
C THR A 942 5.94 12.97 -6.53
N ASN A 943 6.54 13.76 -5.64
CA ASN A 943 7.08 13.27 -4.37
C ASN A 943 5.99 12.71 -3.46
N TYR A 944 4.83 13.35 -3.40
CA TYR A 944 3.68 12.84 -2.67
C TYR A 944 3.24 11.47 -3.20
N LEU A 945 3.03 11.35 -4.53
CA LEU A 945 2.63 10.10 -5.18
C LEU A 945 3.63 8.98 -4.89
N VAL A 946 4.92 9.21 -5.01
CA VAL A 946 5.97 8.21 -4.74
C VAL A 946 5.89 7.69 -3.30
N ASN A 947 5.68 8.57 -2.31
CA ASN A 947 5.55 8.16 -0.91
C ASN A 947 4.23 7.43 -0.64
N ARG A 948 3.12 7.88 -1.24
CA ARG A 948 1.82 7.22 -1.10
C ARG A 948 1.82 5.82 -1.73
N MET A 949 2.41 5.67 -2.92
CA MET A 949 2.54 4.35 -3.56
C MET A 949 3.36 3.39 -2.71
N LYS A 950 4.45 3.85 -2.06
CA LYS A 950 5.21 3.04 -1.09
C LYS A 950 4.31 2.59 0.09
N GLU A 951 3.47 3.46 0.63
CA GLU A 951 2.51 3.09 1.68
C GLU A 951 1.51 2.03 1.19
N LEU A 952 1.12 2.12 -0.08
CA LEU A 952 0.24 1.16 -0.75
C LEU A 952 0.96 -0.12 -1.24
N GLY A 953 2.22 -0.33 -0.86
CA GLY A 953 2.97 -1.54 -1.19
C GLY A 953 3.59 -1.55 -2.59
N VAL A 954 3.82 -0.40 -3.22
CA VAL A 954 4.51 -0.28 -4.51
C VAL A 954 5.73 0.64 -4.37
N LEU A 955 6.91 0.12 -4.70
CA LEU A 955 8.12 0.93 -4.73
C LEU A 955 8.22 1.69 -6.04
N MET A 956 8.21 3.01 -5.94
CA MET A 956 8.37 3.93 -7.07
C MET A 956 9.46 4.96 -6.76
N SER A 957 9.93 5.65 -7.78
CA SER A 957 10.89 6.75 -7.66
C SER A 957 10.65 7.77 -8.76
N ASN A 958 11.25 8.94 -8.62
CA ASN A 958 11.19 10.00 -9.62
C ASN A 958 12.56 10.29 -10.23
N ASP A 959 12.53 10.75 -11.44
CA ASP A 959 13.65 11.24 -12.25
C ASP A 959 13.30 12.59 -12.90
N GLY A 960 14.09 13.03 -13.84
CA GLY A 960 13.97 14.34 -14.52
C GLY A 960 14.75 15.42 -13.79
N LEU A 961 15.10 16.48 -14.51
CA LEU A 961 15.83 17.63 -13.96
C LEU A 961 15.04 18.28 -12.82
N ASP A 962 13.70 18.34 -12.96
CA ASP A 962 12.77 18.90 -12.00
C ASP A 962 12.21 17.88 -11.00
N LYS A 963 12.64 16.60 -11.07
CA LYS A 963 12.11 15.51 -10.22
C LYS A 963 10.59 15.29 -10.34
N ASN A 964 10.01 15.61 -11.45
CA ASN A 964 8.57 15.52 -11.76
C ASN A 964 8.20 14.33 -12.68
N VAL A 965 9.14 13.44 -12.97
CA VAL A 965 8.92 12.27 -13.80
C VAL A 965 8.93 11.00 -12.94
N ILE A 966 7.81 10.30 -12.87
CA ILE A 966 7.72 8.99 -12.23
C ILE A 966 8.40 7.98 -13.15
N LYS A 967 9.42 7.29 -12.66
CA LYS A 967 10.07 6.22 -13.40
C LYS A 967 9.50 4.86 -13.07
N ILE A 968 9.25 4.06 -14.10
CA ILE A 968 8.79 2.67 -13.99
C ILE A 968 9.77 1.79 -14.77
N LYS A 969 10.62 1.09 -14.02
CA LYS A 969 11.70 0.21 -14.53
C LYS A 969 11.76 -1.08 -13.70
N PRO A 970 10.69 -1.90 -13.68
CA PRO A 970 10.65 -3.11 -12.88
C PRO A 970 11.63 -4.19 -13.39
N PRO A 971 11.86 -5.28 -12.65
CA PRO A 971 12.41 -6.51 -13.21
C PRO A 971 11.64 -6.97 -14.45
N LEU A 972 12.31 -7.63 -15.43
CA LEU A 972 11.66 -8.02 -16.68
C LEU A 972 10.58 -9.10 -16.54
N ILE A 973 10.54 -9.79 -15.42
CA ILE A 973 9.49 -10.76 -15.07
C ILE A 973 8.18 -10.08 -14.62
N PHE A 974 8.16 -8.75 -14.50
CA PHE A 974 6.96 -7.97 -14.19
C PHE A 974 5.84 -8.28 -15.17
N SER A 975 4.66 -8.63 -14.68
CA SER A 975 3.57 -9.20 -15.46
C SER A 975 2.49 -8.17 -15.83
N VAL A 976 1.58 -8.56 -16.72
CA VAL A 976 0.36 -7.80 -16.99
C VAL A 976 -0.51 -7.69 -15.74
N GLU A 977 -0.54 -8.72 -14.89
CA GLU A 977 -1.30 -8.68 -13.64
C GLU A 977 -0.71 -7.67 -12.63
N ASP A 978 0.61 -7.60 -12.54
CA ASP A 978 1.29 -6.57 -11.75
C ASP A 978 0.99 -5.17 -12.29
N SER A 979 0.91 -5.02 -13.61
CA SER A 979 0.51 -3.76 -14.27
C SER A 979 -0.91 -3.33 -13.90
N LYS A 980 -1.86 -4.27 -13.84
CA LYS A 980 -3.23 -3.99 -13.40
C LYS A 980 -3.25 -3.49 -11.95
N LYS A 981 -2.55 -4.18 -11.05
CA LYS A 981 -2.43 -3.76 -9.64
C LYS A 981 -1.82 -2.36 -9.53
N LEU A 982 -0.75 -2.10 -10.25
CA LEU A 982 -0.10 -0.79 -10.31
C LEU A 982 -1.07 0.32 -10.76
N LEU A 983 -1.82 0.09 -11.85
CA LEU A 983 -2.77 1.07 -12.39
C LEU A 983 -3.93 1.36 -11.43
N ILE A 984 -4.46 0.34 -10.74
CA ILE A 984 -5.51 0.50 -9.71
C ILE A 984 -5.02 1.40 -8.58
N LEU A 985 -3.79 1.16 -8.09
CA LEU A 985 -3.24 1.92 -6.99
C LEU A 985 -2.82 3.35 -7.41
N LEU A 986 -2.31 3.53 -8.64
CA LEU A 986 -2.06 4.87 -9.20
C LEU A 986 -3.35 5.67 -9.31
N GLU A 987 -4.44 5.08 -9.83
CA GLU A 987 -5.74 5.75 -9.92
C GLU A 987 -6.27 6.13 -8.54
N LYS A 988 -6.07 5.26 -7.52
CA LYS A 988 -6.43 5.57 -6.13
C LYS A 988 -5.72 6.84 -5.66
N VAL A 989 -4.41 6.96 -5.89
CA VAL A 989 -3.63 8.13 -5.47
C VAL A 989 -4.01 9.38 -6.28
N PHE A 990 -4.22 9.28 -7.59
CA PHE A 990 -4.67 10.42 -8.40
C PHE A 990 -6.05 10.95 -7.98
N LYS A 991 -6.88 10.13 -7.33
CA LYS A 991 -8.17 10.57 -6.75
C LYS A 991 -8.02 11.36 -5.45
N GLU A 992 -6.86 11.33 -4.80
CA GLU A 992 -6.61 12.01 -3.54
C GLU A 992 -6.64 13.55 -3.71
N ASN A 993 -7.12 14.27 -2.70
CA ASN A 993 -7.35 15.72 -2.79
C ASN A 993 -6.07 16.49 -3.16
N PHE A 994 -4.93 16.11 -2.59
CA PHE A 994 -3.67 16.79 -2.89
C PHE A 994 -3.26 16.65 -4.37
N MET A 995 -3.54 15.51 -4.99
CA MET A 995 -3.25 15.30 -6.41
C MET A 995 -4.17 16.10 -7.33
N LYS A 996 -5.41 16.37 -6.90
CA LYS A 996 -6.41 17.13 -7.66
C LYS A 996 -6.33 18.65 -7.46
N SER A 997 -5.58 19.13 -6.48
CA SER A 997 -5.45 20.58 -6.25
C SER A 997 -4.77 21.23 -7.44
N ILE A 998 -5.37 22.34 -7.91
CA ILE A 998 -4.87 23.16 -9.01
C ILE A 998 -3.80 24.11 -8.47
#